data_0b49e6dd054029248c8c0c9ae7bccdcc
#
_entry.id   0b49e6dd054029248c8c0c9ae7bccdcc
#
_cell.length_a   1.000
_cell.length_b   1.000
_cell.length_c   1.000
_cell.angle_alpha   90.00
_cell.angle_beta   90.00
_cell.angle_gamma   90.00
#
_symmetry.space_group_name_H-M   'P 1'
#
loop_
_entity.id
_entity.type
_entity.pdbx_description
1 polymer ?
#
loop_
_entity_poly.entity_id
_entity_poly.type
_entity_poly.pdbx_seq_one_letter_code
_entity_poly.pdbx_strand_id
1 'polypeptide(L)'
;MRRVVLVWAFEIAGLWLLARILPGLHVQSVPTAAWAVVVIALLNAIVRPLIILLTLPFTVLSFGLFILILNASILMLASRIVQGLNLESWLTAIVAAFGLTAINTFLTSLFSLNDEDSVYRNLAKRIARRGVPREQQDRPGLIIVEIDGLSAPVLESAISRGYMPTLERWLRRGSHKLADWDCGFPSQTSSSQAGILCGNNFDIPAFRWYEKEKGRLMVSNNPFDAAEIERRVSSGEGLLRDGGFSLGNLLTGDAPRSLLTMSSVVDPARHVREGYGDFFLYLLNPYQFVRGLTLSLWDLLVELWQGARQSIARVRPRVPRGGSFPLMRAVSTGWLSEMSVSLLISEMFGGARIAYASLVGYDVVAHHAGPARRDALAQLRAIDGKLKLIARAAEDAPRPYYFVVLSDHGQSSGATFKQRYGVTLEHHVQSLLAGDETVRAYVGYGEGWGHLNTLLSEAVKQRGMAGRAVRHVFRRRTQDGYVNVKPEAISGQVDGQEKSDANVVVCASGNLGLVYFADRPGRLSFETIAVEYPNLIEGLVGHPGIGFVLVWSEQHGPLVLGKDGIRYLSGDRVEGQDPLEQFGPRTADHLRRFDTFPHTGDLVINSMCDPLTAEVAAFEELVGSHGGLGGPQTEPFIVYPAAWSDGELDIHDSSELYWLLRRWQTQLT
;
A
#
# COMPACT_ATOMS: atom_id res chain seq x y z
N MET A 1 -0.04 6.95 -39.36
CA MET A 1 -0.62 8.22 -39.84
C MET A 1 -1.95 8.58 -39.14
N ARG A 2 -2.99 7.73 -39.14
CA ARG A 2 -4.29 8.07 -38.48
C ARG A 2 -4.15 8.49 -37.00
N ARG A 3 -3.29 7.85 -36.20
CA ARG A 3 -3.07 8.16 -34.76
C ARG A 3 -2.42 9.53 -34.55
N VAL A 4 -1.42 9.90 -35.35
CA VAL A 4 -0.73 11.19 -35.23
C VAL A 4 -1.70 12.34 -35.51
N VAL A 5 -2.54 12.16 -36.53
CA VAL A 5 -3.58 13.15 -36.90
C VAL A 5 -4.61 13.32 -35.79
N LEU A 6 -5.03 12.21 -35.13
CA LEU A 6 -5.97 12.27 -34.00
C LEU A 6 -5.38 12.97 -32.77
N VAL A 7 -4.11 12.67 -32.41
CA VAL A 7 -3.44 13.32 -31.29
C VAL A 7 -3.34 14.83 -31.56
N TRP A 8 -2.95 15.24 -32.77
CA TRP A 8 -2.89 16.63 -33.12
C TRP A 8 -4.26 17.33 -33.13
N ALA A 9 -5.30 16.61 -33.57
CA ALA A 9 -6.67 17.14 -33.53
C ALA A 9 -7.12 17.36 -32.07
N PHE A 10 -6.77 16.46 -31.14
CA PHE A 10 -7.05 16.64 -29.72
C PHE A 10 -6.25 17.77 -29.09
N GLU A 11 -4.97 17.93 -29.44
CA GLU A 11 -4.16 19.05 -28.95
C GLU A 11 -4.71 20.40 -29.44
N ILE A 12 -5.13 20.46 -30.68
CA ILE A 12 -5.76 21.68 -31.26
C ILE A 12 -7.08 21.97 -30.53
N ALA A 13 -7.95 20.96 -30.38
CA ALA A 13 -9.22 21.12 -29.69
C ALA A 13 -9.01 21.48 -28.22
N GLY A 14 -8.04 20.86 -27.55
CA GLY A 14 -7.68 21.12 -26.17
C GLY A 14 -7.17 22.56 -25.97
N LEU A 15 -6.28 23.03 -26.81
CA LEU A 15 -5.77 24.39 -26.74
C LEU A 15 -6.89 25.42 -26.99
N TRP A 16 -7.74 25.14 -27.98
CA TRP A 16 -8.86 26.04 -28.30
C TRP A 16 -9.93 26.06 -27.17
N LEU A 17 -10.23 24.90 -26.57
CA LEU A 17 -11.13 24.80 -25.43
C LEU A 17 -10.58 25.52 -24.20
N LEU A 18 -9.30 25.33 -23.89
CA LEU A 18 -8.64 26.03 -22.78
C LEU A 18 -8.67 27.53 -22.95
N ALA A 19 -8.52 28.07 -24.18
CA ALA A 19 -8.63 29.47 -24.45
C ALA A 19 -10.04 30.05 -24.24
N ARG A 20 -11.06 29.19 -24.12
CA ARG A 20 -12.44 29.59 -23.78
C ARG A 20 -12.72 29.58 -22.28
N ILE A 21 -11.94 28.80 -21.54
CA ILE A 21 -12.18 28.54 -20.10
C ILE A 21 -11.18 29.36 -19.25
N LEU A 22 -9.93 29.48 -19.71
CA LEU A 22 -8.86 30.05 -18.91
C LEU A 22 -8.71 31.56 -19.20
N PRO A 23 -8.97 32.44 -18.22
CA PRO A 23 -8.69 33.86 -18.35
C PRO A 23 -7.21 34.10 -18.63
N GLY A 24 -6.92 35.02 -19.58
CA GLY A 24 -5.55 35.40 -19.96
C GLY A 24 -4.88 34.49 -21.00
N LEU A 25 -5.58 33.43 -21.48
CA LEU A 25 -5.17 32.68 -22.68
C LEU A 25 -6.11 33.03 -23.84
N HIS A 26 -5.56 33.64 -24.88
CA HIS A 26 -6.31 34.06 -26.07
C HIS A 26 -5.79 33.37 -27.32
N VAL A 27 -6.69 32.68 -28.03
CA VAL A 27 -6.43 32.06 -29.34
C VAL A 27 -7.46 32.61 -30.33
N GLN A 28 -6.99 33.29 -31.35
CA GLN A 28 -7.86 34.02 -32.28
C GLN A 28 -8.75 33.11 -33.14
N SER A 29 -8.22 31.96 -33.56
CA SER A 29 -8.92 31.06 -34.48
C SER A 29 -8.42 29.61 -34.35
N VAL A 30 -9.19 28.65 -34.88
CA VAL A 30 -8.78 27.24 -34.94
C VAL A 30 -7.50 27.04 -35.78
N PRO A 31 -7.30 27.71 -36.93
CA PRO A 31 -6.02 27.68 -37.63
C PRO A 31 -4.84 28.19 -36.80
N THR A 32 -5.05 29.22 -35.98
CA THR A 32 -4.03 29.72 -35.02
C THR A 32 -3.69 28.64 -33.99
N ALA A 33 -4.69 27.96 -33.46
CA ALA A 33 -4.47 26.82 -32.52
C ALA A 33 -3.69 25.68 -33.20
N ALA A 34 -4.02 25.35 -34.44
CA ALA A 34 -3.31 24.33 -35.21
C ALA A 34 -1.84 24.68 -35.44
N TRP A 35 -1.57 25.94 -35.84
CA TRP A 35 -0.20 26.43 -36.03
C TRP A 35 0.57 26.47 -34.68
N ALA A 36 -0.08 26.87 -33.60
CA ALA A 36 0.50 26.85 -32.27
C ALA A 36 0.92 25.43 -31.84
N VAL A 37 0.10 24.41 -32.08
CA VAL A 37 0.42 23.00 -31.78
C VAL A 37 1.65 22.53 -32.57
N VAL A 38 1.76 22.91 -33.87
CA VAL A 38 2.95 22.59 -34.68
C VAL A 38 4.20 23.25 -34.10
N VAL A 39 4.13 24.54 -33.76
CA VAL A 39 5.26 25.27 -33.17
C VAL A 39 5.65 24.69 -31.80
N ILE A 40 4.68 24.36 -30.94
CA ILE A 40 4.92 23.69 -29.65
C ILE A 40 5.60 22.33 -29.86
N ALA A 41 5.14 21.55 -30.83
CA ALA A 41 5.76 20.26 -31.16
C ALA A 41 7.22 20.43 -31.62
N LEU A 42 7.51 21.42 -32.45
CA LEU A 42 8.87 21.71 -32.90
C LEU A 42 9.78 22.22 -31.76
N LEU A 43 9.27 23.12 -30.93
CA LEU A 43 9.97 23.56 -29.71
C LEU A 43 10.25 22.41 -28.74
N ASN A 44 9.29 21.51 -28.55
CA ASN A 44 9.47 20.31 -27.76
C ASN A 44 10.54 19.39 -28.36
N ALA A 45 10.67 19.30 -29.66
CA ALA A 45 11.67 18.46 -30.32
C ALA A 45 13.10 19.05 -30.23
N ILE A 46 13.25 20.36 -30.33
CA ILE A 46 14.57 21.04 -30.46
C ILE A 46 14.99 21.66 -29.12
N VAL A 47 14.14 22.48 -28.52
CA VAL A 47 14.49 23.33 -27.36
C VAL A 47 14.41 22.58 -26.06
N ARG A 48 13.43 21.69 -25.92
CA ARG A 48 13.20 20.93 -24.70
C ARG A 48 14.38 20.08 -24.25
N PRO A 49 15.09 19.29 -25.11
CA PRO A 49 16.26 18.52 -24.67
C PRO A 49 17.38 19.39 -24.10
N LEU A 50 17.59 20.56 -24.69
CA LEU A 50 18.60 21.52 -24.23
C LEU A 50 18.25 22.12 -22.86
N ILE A 51 17.00 22.53 -22.68
CA ILE A 51 16.55 23.11 -21.42
C ILE A 51 16.54 22.04 -20.32
N ILE A 52 16.10 20.81 -20.61
CA ILE A 52 16.14 19.71 -19.63
C ILE A 52 17.57 19.47 -19.14
N LEU A 53 18.56 19.45 -20.04
CA LEU A 53 19.96 19.27 -19.65
C LEU A 53 20.44 20.38 -18.71
N LEU A 54 20.11 21.63 -19.00
CA LEU A 54 20.48 22.81 -18.20
C LEU A 54 19.72 22.86 -16.86
N THR A 55 18.46 22.43 -16.85
CA THR A 55 17.56 22.52 -15.69
C THR A 55 17.42 21.23 -14.92
N LEU A 56 18.19 20.20 -15.27
CA LEU A 56 18.18 18.89 -14.60
C LEU A 56 18.26 19.01 -13.07
N PRO A 57 19.17 19.81 -12.49
CA PRO A 57 19.22 19.99 -11.05
C PRO A 57 17.92 20.54 -10.44
N PHE A 58 17.30 21.50 -11.10
CA PHE A 58 16.05 22.14 -10.63
C PHE A 58 14.85 21.21 -10.77
N THR A 59 14.80 20.41 -11.83
CA THR A 59 13.75 19.42 -12.05
C THR A 59 13.78 18.34 -10.95
N VAL A 60 14.98 17.86 -10.61
CA VAL A 60 15.17 16.92 -9.51
C VAL A 60 14.86 17.55 -8.15
N LEU A 61 15.31 18.80 -7.91
CA LEU A 61 15.07 19.57 -6.69
C LEU A 61 13.58 19.79 -6.41
N SER A 62 12.79 19.98 -7.45
CA SER A 62 11.35 20.25 -7.37
C SER A 62 10.50 18.98 -7.49
N PHE A 63 11.10 17.77 -7.39
CA PHE A 63 10.39 16.51 -7.68
C PHE A 63 9.64 16.52 -9.00
N GLY A 64 10.23 17.11 -10.03
CA GLY A 64 9.62 17.21 -11.35
C GLY A 64 8.66 18.38 -11.53
N LEU A 65 8.27 19.12 -10.47
CA LEU A 65 7.40 20.31 -10.61
C LEU A 65 7.98 21.37 -11.55
N PHE A 66 9.30 21.46 -11.66
CA PHE A 66 9.98 22.35 -12.59
C PHE A 66 9.62 22.07 -14.06
N ILE A 67 9.17 20.85 -14.38
CA ILE A 67 8.68 20.51 -15.72
C ILE A 67 7.43 21.31 -16.10
N LEU A 68 6.59 21.67 -15.13
CA LEU A 68 5.45 22.56 -15.39
C LEU A 68 5.94 23.94 -15.81
N ILE A 69 6.99 24.45 -15.16
CA ILE A 69 7.65 25.71 -15.54
C ILE A 69 8.27 25.59 -16.94
N LEU A 70 8.90 24.45 -17.23
CA LEU A 70 9.46 24.17 -18.54
C LEU A 70 8.38 24.16 -19.64
N ASN A 71 7.28 23.46 -19.42
CA ASN A 71 6.16 23.42 -20.36
C ASN A 71 5.51 24.81 -20.52
N ALA A 72 5.39 25.57 -19.43
CA ALA A 72 4.95 26.96 -19.47
C ALA A 72 5.91 27.84 -20.27
N SER A 73 7.22 27.64 -20.12
CA SER A 73 8.26 28.38 -20.90
C SER A 73 8.13 28.10 -22.40
N ILE A 74 7.90 26.86 -22.78
CA ILE A 74 7.68 26.47 -24.18
C ILE A 74 6.40 27.11 -24.72
N LEU A 75 5.33 27.13 -23.93
CA LEU A 75 4.07 27.76 -24.32
C LEU A 75 4.20 29.28 -24.44
N MET A 76 4.94 29.94 -23.54
CA MET A 76 5.29 31.35 -23.61
C MET A 76 6.15 31.67 -24.82
N LEU A 77 7.10 30.79 -25.17
CA LEU A 77 7.92 30.95 -26.36
C LEU A 77 7.08 30.78 -27.63
N ALA A 78 6.17 29.81 -27.65
CA ALA A 78 5.24 29.62 -28.76
C ALA A 78 4.33 30.84 -28.95
N SER A 79 3.88 31.50 -27.89
CA SER A 79 3.06 32.71 -27.97
C SER A 79 3.80 33.93 -28.57
N ARG A 80 5.13 33.94 -28.50
CA ARG A 80 5.95 34.97 -29.16
C ARG A 80 6.16 34.71 -30.64
N ILE A 81 6.03 33.45 -31.07
CA ILE A 81 6.27 33.04 -32.47
C ILE A 81 4.96 33.02 -33.25
N VAL A 82 3.86 32.62 -32.61
CA VAL A 82 2.55 32.42 -33.26
C VAL A 82 1.70 33.67 -33.12
N GLN A 83 1.47 34.39 -34.22
CA GLN A 83 0.54 35.52 -34.22
C GLN A 83 -0.89 35.06 -33.91
N GLY A 84 -1.52 35.72 -32.94
CA GLY A 84 -2.88 35.38 -32.48
C GLY A 84 -2.96 34.36 -31.33
N LEU A 85 -1.82 33.88 -30.81
CA LEU A 85 -1.72 33.20 -29.53
C LEU A 85 -1.13 34.16 -28.49
N ASN A 86 -1.92 34.59 -27.51
CA ASN A 86 -1.49 35.50 -26.45
C ASN A 86 -1.67 34.86 -25.06
N LEU A 87 -0.64 35.03 -24.23
CA LEU A 87 -0.61 34.65 -22.83
C LEU A 87 -0.28 35.86 -21.98
N GLU A 88 -1.15 36.25 -21.07
CA GLU A 88 -1.02 37.48 -20.28
C GLU A 88 -0.01 37.34 -19.13
N SER A 89 0.18 36.15 -18.60
CA SER A 89 1.06 35.93 -17.43
C SER A 89 1.73 34.57 -17.43
N TRP A 90 2.81 34.46 -16.66
CA TRP A 90 3.45 33.17 -16.35
C TRP A 90 2.53 32.19 -15.64
N LEU A 91 1.66 32.68 -14.74
CA LEU A 91 0.69 31.83 -14.05
C LEU A 91 -0.31 31.26 -15.06
N THR A 92 -0.81 32.06 -15.99
CA THR A 92 -1.67 31.59 -17.08
C THR A 92 -0.96 30.54 -17.93
N ALA A 93 0.33 30.72 -18.23
CA ALA A 93 1.10 29.73 -18.99
C ALA A 93 1.26 28.42 -18.25
N ILE A 94 1.50 28.44 -16.93
CA ILE A 94 1.60 27.24 -16.09
C ILE A 94 0.27 26.49 -16.06
N VAL A 95 -0.83 27.20 -15.81
CA VAL A 95 -2.18 26.61 -15.78
C VAL A 95 -2.59 26.07 -17.15
N ALA A 96 -2.28 26.77 -18.21
CA ALA A 96 -2.53 26.32 -19.59
C ALA A 96 -1.72 25.08 -19.95
N ALA A 97 -0.44 25.03 -19.59
CA ALA A 97 0.44 23.89 -19.83
C ALA A 97 -0.05 22.65 -19.06
N PHE A 98 -0.48 22.84 -17.81
CA PHE A 98 -1.10 21.77 -17.01
C PHE A 98 -2.41 21.31 -17.63
N GLY A 99 -3.30 22.24 -17.98
CA GLY A 99 -4.61 21.94 -18.57
C GLY A 99 -4.50 21.21 -19.91
N LEU A 100 -3.57 21.62 -20.79
CA LEU A 100 -3.28 20.90 -22.04
C LEU A 100 -2.83 19.46 -21.79
N THR A 101 -1.94 19.28 -20.82
CA THR A 101 -1.46 17.93 -20.47
C THR A 101 -2.58 17.08 -19.85
N ALA A 102 -3.42 17.67 -19.00
CA ALA A 102 -4.57 16.98 -18.40
C ALA A 102 -5.60 16.56 -19.46
N ILE A 103 -5.95 17.47 -20.38
CA ILE A 103 -6.87 17.18 -21.50
C ILE A 103 -6.30 16.07 -22.38
N ASN A 104 -5.02 16.15 -22.74
CA ASN A 104 -4.36 15.11 -23.54
C ASN A 104 -4.36 13.76 -22.83
N THR A 105 -4.04 13.74 -21.54
CA THR A 105 -4.05 12.49 -20.74
C THR A 105 -5.46 11.91 -20.65
N PHE A 106 -6.47 12.74 -20.43
CA PHE A 106 -7.87 12.31 -20.35
C PHE A 106 -8.37 11.76 -21.70
N LEU A 107 -8.14 12.48 -22.78
CA LEU A 107 -8.59 12.10 -24.12
C LEU A 107 -7.86 10.85 -24.63
N THR A 108 -6.56 10.72 -24.42
CA THR A 108 -5.81 9.51 -24.77
C THR A 108 -6.27 8.30 -23.95
N SER A 109 -6.61 8.50 -22.69
CA SER A 109 -7.17 7.45 -21.83
C SER A 109 -8.58 7.04 -22.29
N LEU A 110 -9.45 7.99 -22.60
CA LEU A 110 -10.83 7.74 -23.01
C LEU A 110 -10.95 7.01 -24.36
N PHE A 111 -10.10 7.38 -25.31
CA PHE A 111 -10.15 6.79 -26.66
C PHE A 111 -9.27 5.54 -26.82
N SER A 112 -8.68 5.02 -25.71
CA SER A 112 -7.77 3.86 -25.75
C SER A 112 -6.71 3.96 -26.85
N LEU A 113 -6.36 5.19 -27.23
CA LEU A 113 -5.30 5.48 -28.20
C LEU A 113 -3.98 5.22 -27.47
N ASN A 114 -3.55 3.97 -27.52
CA ASN A 114 -2.41 3.33 -26.89
C ASN A 114 -1.13 4.21 -26.81
N ASP A 115 -1.15 5.24 -25.99
CA ASP A 115 0.07 5.94 -25.54
C ASP A 115 0.88 5.08 -24.57
N GLU A 116 0.22 4.09 -23.96
CA GLU A 116 0.86 3.01 -23.22
C GLU A 116 1.96 2.35 -24.08
N ASP A 117 1.69 2.03 -25.36
CA ASP A 117 2.69 1.47 -26.27
C ASP A 117 3.88 2.40 -26.54
N SER A 118 3.70 3.73 -26.51
CA SER A 118 4.77 4.69 -26.80
C SER A 118 5.72 4.89 -25.61
N VAL A 119 5.17 4.86 -24.40
CA VAL A 119 5.95 4.92 -23.15
C VAL A 119 6.83 3.69 -23.03
N TYR A 120 6.27 2.48 -23.29
CA TYR A 120 7.03 1.23 -23.30
C TYR A 120 8.13 1.22 -24.32
N ARG A 121 7.82 1.52 -25.59
CA ARG A 121 8.81 1.46 -26.66
C ARG A 121 9.97 2.43 -26.41
N ASN A 122 9.71 3.58 -25.80
CA ASN A 122 10.75 4.54 -25.46
C ASN A 122 11.59 4.07 -24.26
N LEU A 123 10.94 3.47 -23.23
CA LEU A 123 11.62 2.87 -22.10
C LEU A 123 12.43 1.64 -22.56
N ALA A 124 11.78 0.71 -23.26
CA ALA A 124 12.39 -0.49 -23.85
C ALA A 124 13.61 -0.18 -24.72
N LYS A 125 13.52 0.80 -25.64
CA LYS A 125 14.65 1.21 -26.49
C LYS A 125 15.81 1.80 -25.71
N ARG A 126 15.58 2.47 -24.58
CA ARG A 126 16.65 3.02 -23.74
C ARG A 126 17.36 1.95 -22.93
N ILE A 127 16.61 0.99 -22.40
CA ILE A 127 17.14 -0.10 -21.56
C ILE A 127 17.79 -1.19 -22.42
N ALA A 128 17.22 -1.54 -23.57
CA ALA A 128 17.82 -2.46 -24.53
C ALA A 128 19.24 -2.05 -24.97
N ARG A 129 19.58 -0.75 -24.87
CA ARG A 129 20.95 -0.26 -25.09
C ARG A 129 21.94 -0.63 -23.97
N ARG A 130 21.47 -1.10 -22.80
CA ARG A 130 22.31 -1.50 -21.66
C ARG A 130 22.80 -2.95 -21.73
N GLY A 131 22.33 -3.74 -22.70
CA GLY A 131 22.84 -5.08 -23.02
C GLY A 131 22.71 -6.09 -21.90
N VAL A 132 21.59 -6.79 -21.80
CA VAL A 132 21.48 -7.99 -20.95
C VAL A 132 22.27 -9.13 -21.62
N PRO A 133 23.17 -9.87 -20.90
CA PRO A 133 23.88 -11.01 -21.47
C PRO A 133 22.93 -12.03 -22.08
N ARG A 134 23.23 -12.56 -23.28
CA ARG A 134 22.36 -13.48 -24.03
C ARG A 134 21.98 -14.74 -23.23
N GLU A 135 22.88 -15.28 -22.42
CA GLU A 135 22.64 -16.47 -21.59
C GLU A 135 21.55 -16.25 -20.50
N GLN A 136 21.29 -15.00 -20.11
CA GLN A 136 20.24 -14.67 -19.16
C GLN A 136 18.88 -14.43 -19.82
N GLN A 137 18.82 -14.32 -21.15
CA GLN A 137 17.59 -14.00 -21.88
C GLN A 137 16.70 -15.22 -22.12
N ASP A 138 17.29 -16.43 -22.20
CA ASP A 138 16.57 -17.67 -22.52
C ASP A 138 15.83 -18.28 -21.32
N ARG A 139 16.20 -17.89 -20.08
CA ARG A 139 15.56 -18.39 -18.86
C ARG A 139 14.37 -17.52 -18.48
N PRO A 140 13.20 -18.10 -18.19
CA PRO A 140 12.03 -17.33 -17.74
C PRO A 140 12.30 -16.59 -16.44
N GLY A 141 11.64 -15.44 -16.26
CA GLY A 141 11.57 -14.72 -15.00
C GLY A 141 10.21 -14.85 -14.34
N LEU A 142 10.12 -14.42 -13.09
CA LEU A 142 8.90 -14.42 -12.28
C LEU A 142 8.56 -13.00 -11.83
N ILE A 143 7.36 -12.55 -12.14
CA ILE A 143 6.79 -11.30 -11.64
C ILE A 143 5.66 -11.63 -10.67
N ILE A 144 5.84 -11.22 -9.44
CA ILE A 144 4.83 -11.34 -8.38
C ILE A 144 4.27 -9.96 -8.12
N VAL A 145 2.94 -9.82 -8.27
CA VAL A 145 2.21 -8.59 -7.99
C VAL A 145 1.26 -8.86 -6.83
N GLU A 146 1.52 -8.19 -5.72
CA GLU A 146 0.63 -8.20 -4.55
C GLU A 146 -0.43 -7.11 -4.69
N ILE A 147 -1.68 -7.45 -4.47
CA ILE A 147 -2.80 -6.51 -4.29
C ILE A 147 -3.14 -6.54 -2.81
N ASP A 148 -2.60 -5.58 -2.08
CA ASP A 148 -2.67 -5.45 -0.64
C ASP A 148 -4.13 -5.44 -0.14
N GLY A 149 -4.42 -6.25 0.88
CA GLY A 149 -5.68 -6.28 1.60
C GLY A 149 -6.89 -6.88 0.86
N LEU A 150 -6.69 -7.55 -0.28
CA LEU A 150 -7.80 -8.07 -1.10
C LEU A 150 -8.11 -9.53 -0.80
N SER A 151 -9.28 -9.80 -0.21
CA SER A 151 -9.74 -11.16 0.03
C SER A 151 -10.21 -11.89 -1.24
N ALA A 152 -10.11 -13.22 -1.25
CA ALA A 152 -10.58 -14.06 -2.35
C ALA A 152 -12.07 -13.86 -2.67
N PRO A 153 -13.02 -13.82 -1.71
CA PRO A 153 -14.44 -13.58 -2.00
C PRO A 153 -14.71 -12.22 -2.66
N VAL A 154 -13.96 -11.17 -2.25
CA VAL A 154 -14.10 -9.84 -2.88
C VAL A 154 -13.51 -9.84 -4.29
N LEU A 155 -12.39 -10.53 -4.52
CA LEU A 155 -11.83 -10.69 -5.86
C LEU A 155 -12.80 -11.41 -6.81
N GLU A 156 -13.38 -12.52 -6.38
CA GLU A 156 -14.38 -13.27 -7.17
C GLU A 156 -15.60 -12.41 -7.53
N SER A 157 -16.12 -11.67 -6.53
CA SER A 157 -17.18 -10.69 -6.77
C SER A 157 -16.74 -9.59 -7.74
N ALA A 158 -15.51 -9.10 -7.65
CA ALA A 158 -14.97 -8.08 -8.55
C ALA A 158 -14.84 -8.61 -10.00
N ILE A 159 -14.37 -9.85 -10.17
CA ILE A 159 -14.27 -10.52 -11.47
C ILE A 159 -15.66 -10.70 -12.08
N SER A 160 -16.62 -11.30 -11.35
CA SER A 160 -17.98 -11.54 -11.83
C SER A 160 -18.72 -10.26 -12.21
N ARG A 161 -18.39 -9.14 -11.57
CA ARG A 161 -18.96 -7.80 -11.85
C ARG A 161 -18.18 -7.02 -12.90
N GLY A 162 -17.13 -7.60 -13.52
CA GLY A 162 -16.35 -7.04 -14.60
C GLY A 162 -15.37 -5.94 -14.17
N TYR A 163 -14.96 -5.89 -12.89
CA TYR A 163 -13.94 -4.94 -12.42
C TYR A 163 -12.51 -5.42 -12.71
N MET A 164 -12.28 -6.72 -12.91
CA MET A 164 -10.96 -7.32 -13.15
C MET A 164 -10.88 -8.08 -14.50
N PRO A 165 -11.09 -7.41 -15.65
CA PRO A 165 -11.19 -8.08 -16.95
C PRO A 165 -9.90 -8.72 -17.44
N THR A 166 -8.74 -8.36 -16.93
CA THR A 166 -7.46 -8.99 -17.28
C THR A 166 -7.33 -10.33 -16.57
N LEU A 167 -7.58 -10.37 -15.24
CA LEU A 167 -7.59 -11.62 -14.49
C LEU A 167 -8.71 -12.55 -14.97
N GLU A 168 -9.93 -12.04 -15.20
CA GLU A 168 -11.02 -12.81 -15.79
C GLU A 168 -10.60 -13.51 -17.09
N ARG A 169 -9.90 -12.79 -17.96
CA ARG A 169 -9.41 -13.35 -19.24
C ARG A 169 -8.38 -14.45 -19.03
N TRP A 170 -7.45 -14.29 -18.07
CA TRP A 170 -6.45 -15.30 -17.75
C TRP A 170 -7.09 -16.59 -17.24
N LEU A 171 -8.02 -16.47 -16.30
CA LEU A 171 -8.77 -17.60 -15.74
C LEU A 171 -9.63 -18.29 -16.80
N ARG A 172 -10.41 -17.53 -17.57
CA ARG A 172 -11.28 -18.06 -18.62
C ARG A 172 -10.52 -18.77 -19.76
N ARG A 173 -9.29 -18.33 -20.06
CA ARG A 173 -8.42 -18.97 -21.04
C ARG A 173 -7.71 -20.21 -20.49
N GLY A 174 -7.83 -20.49 -19.21
CA GLY A 174 -7.15 -21.60 -18.56
C GLY A 174 -5.62 -21.41 -18.47
N SER A 175 -5.10 -20.19 -18.68
CA SER A 175 -3.67 -19.90 -18.53
C SER A 175 -3.24 -19.80 -17.08
N HIS A 176 -4.16 -19.40 -16.19
CA HIS A 176 -3.95 -19.28 -14.76
C HIS A 176 -5.10 -19.96 -14.01
N LYS A 177 -4.81 -20.34 -12.76
CA LYS A 177 -5.77 -20.80 -11.74
C LYS A 177 -5.87 -19.78 -10.64
N LEU A 178 -7.01 -19.73 -9.99
CA LEU A 178 -7.27 -18.97 -8.74
C LEU A 178 -7.43 -19.97 -7.62
N ALA A 179 -6.78 -19.70 -6.49
CA ALA A 179 -7.01 -20.37 -5.21
C ALA A 179 -7.07 -19.32 -4.10
N ASP A 180 -7.84 -19.62 -3.07
CA ASP A 180 -7.74 -18.97 -1.76
C ASP A 180 -6.67 -19.66 -0.92
N TRP A 181 -6.21 -18.97 0.13
CA TRP A 181 -5.27 -19.49 1.10
C TRP A 181 -5.47 -18.80 2.45
N ASP A 182 -4.96 -19.37 3.51
CA ASP A 182 -5.08 -18.84 4.85
C ASP A 182 -3.78 -18.14 5.26
N CYS A 183 -3.82 -16.81 5.49
CA CYS A 183 -2.62 -16.05 5.84
C CYS A 183 -2.14 -16.27 7.28
N GLY A 184 -2.90 -17.01 8.08
CA GLY A 184 -2.61 -17.22 9.49
C GLY A 184 -3.04 -16.03 10.36
N PHE A 185 -2.47 -15.99 11.57
CA PHE A 185 -2.73 -14.94 12.55
C PHE A 185 -1.43 -14.36 13.11
N PRO A 186 -1.31 -13.02 13.17
CA PRO A 186 -2.30 -12.00 12.81
C PRO A 186 -2.39 -11.78 11.30
N SER A 187 -3.58 -11.41 10.80
CA SER A 187 -3.85 -11.08 9.40
C SER A 187 -3.36 -9.65 9.09
N GLN A 188 -2.04 -9.47 9.10
CA GLN A 188 -1.37 -8.16 8.96
C GLN A 188 -0.34 -8.19 7.85
N THR A 189 -0.20 -7.07 7.11
CA THR A 189 0.78 -6.91 6.04
C THR A 189 2.20 -7.29 6.49
N SER A 190 2.61 -6.87 7.69
CA SER A 190 3.95 -7.15 8.22
C SER A 190 4.20 -8.63 8.48
N SER A 191 3.23 -9.34 9.08
CA SER A 191 3.31 -10.78 9.33
C SER A 191 3.25 -11.57 8.02
N SER A 192 2.31 -11.23 7.15
CA SER A 192 2.14 -11.93 5.87
C SER A 192 3.32 -11.72 4.93
N GLN A 193 3.80 -10.48 4.76
CA GLN A 193 4.99 -10.22 3.93
C GLN A 193 6.26 -10.85 4.51
N ALA A 194 6.42 -10.89 5.84
CA ALA A 194 7.54 -11.60 6.46
C ALA A 194 7.49 -13.10 6.13
N GLY A 195 6.32 -13.73 6.22
CA GLY A 195 6.10 -15.11 5.81
C GLY A 195 6.43 -15.31 4.33
N ILE A 196 5.81 -14.54 3.42
CA ILE A 196 5.94 -14.67 1.96
C ILE A 196 7.38 -14.40 1.48
N LEU A 197 8.03 -13.36 2.03
CA LEU A 197 9.33 -12.90 1.53
C LEU A 197 10.51 -13.56 2.22
N CYS A 198 10.39 -13.89 3.53
CA CYS A 198 11.50 -14.44 4.32
C CYS A 198 11.27 -15.91 4.76
N GLY A 199 10.07 -16.47 4.54
CA GLY A 199 9.70 -17.81 5.00
C GLY A 199 9.52 -17.91 6.52
N ASN A 200 9.42 -16.79 7.21
CA ASN A 200 9.33 -16.71 8.66
C ASN A 200 8.55 -15.47 9.07
N ASN A 201 7.46 -15.64 9.80
CA ASN A 201 6.63 -14.57 10.36
C ASN A 201 6.51 -14.69 11.89
N PHE A 202 7.46 -15.39 12.53
CA PHE A 202 7.46 -15.58 13.98
C PHE A 202 7.70 -14.26 14.70
N ASP A 203 6.96 -14.07 15.81
CA ASP A 203 7.09 -12.94 16.72
C ASP A 203 6.82 -11.56 16.08
N ILE A 204 5.81 -11.52 15.20
CA ILE A 204 5.20 -10.28 14.69
C ILE A 204 3.73 -10.26 15.14
N PRO A 205 3.45 -9.86 16.41
CA PRO A 205 2.13 -10.09 17.02
C PRO A 205 1.02 -9.16 16.52
N ALA A 206 1.36 -8.05 15.87
CA ALA A 206 0.41 -7.11 15.28
C ALA A 206 1.12 -6.13 14.34
N PHE A 207 0.38 -5.19 13.75
CA PHE A 207 0.99 -4.05 13.05
C PHE A 207 1.77 -3.13 13.99
N ARG A 208 1.30 -3.02 15.24
CA ARG A 208 1.99 -2.33 16.34
C ARG A 208 1.86 -3.13 17.64
N TRP A 209 2.98 -3.23 18.37
CA TRP A 209 3.05 -3.94 19.65
C TRP A 209 4.06 -3.29 20.59
N TYR A 210 4.00 -3.62 21.86
CA TYR A 210 4.89 -3.08 22.89
C TYR A 210 5.87 -4.15 23.39
N GLU A 211 7.16 -3.86 23.33
CA GLU A 211 8.22 -4.70 23.88
C GLU A 211 8.56 -4.24 25.28
N LYS A 212 8.09 -4.96 26.30
CA LYS A 212 8.22 -4.60 27.70
C LYS A 212 9.67 -4.48 28.14
N GLU A 213 10.53 -5.41 27.74
CA GLU A 213 11.95 -5.43 28.08
C GLU A 213 12.75 -4.25 27.52
N LYS A 214 12.25 -3.65 26.43
CA LYS A 214 12.84 -2.45 25.81
C LYS A 214 12.10 -1.17 26.18
N GLY A 215 10.94 -1.29 26.81
CA GLY A 215 10.08 -0.18 27.15
C GLY A 215 9.64 0.65 25.94
N ARG A 216 9.47 0.01 24.76
CA ARG A 216 9.16 0.74 23.54
C ARG A 216 8.09 0.12 22.68
N LEU A 217 7.39 0.98 21.93
CA LEU A 217 6.49 0.58 20.87
C LEU A 217 7.28 0.16 19.63
N MET A 218 6.89 -0.94 19.02
CA MET A 218 7.28 -1.37 17.67
C MET A 218 6.13 -1.08 16.70
N VAL A 219 6.46 -0.56 15.52
CA VAL A 219 5.48 -0.22 14.48
C VAL A 219 5.98 -0.63 13.10
N SER A 220 5.27 -1.50 12.44
CA SER A 220 5.73 -2.16 11.20
C SER A 220 6.02 -1.20 10.05
N ASN A 221 5.35 -0.04 9.97
CA ASN A 221 5.60 0.99 8.96
C ASN A 221 6.58 2.09 9.41
N ASN A 222 7.25 1.91 10.55
CA ASN A 222 8.42 2.67 10.92
C ASN A 222 9.66 1.99 10.31
N PRO A 223 10.49 2.68 9.51
CA PRO A 223 11.60 2.03 8.81
C PRO A 223 12.68 1.45 9.74
N PHE A 224 12.89 2.01 10.93
CA PHE A 224 13.80 1.45 11.92
C PHE A 224 13.27 0.13 12.48
N ASP A 225 11.96 0.09 12.77
CA ASP A 225 11.31 -1.11 13.27
C ASP A 225 11.16 -2.15 12.16
N ALA A 226 10.82 -1.75 10.92
CA ALA A 226 10.79 -2.63 9.76
C ALA A 226 12.16 -3.28 9.48
N ALA A 227 13.25 -2.52 9.60
CA ALA A 227 14.60 -3.05 9.47
C ALA A 227 14.95 -4.04 10.59
N GLU A 228 14.51 -3.77 11.82
CA GLU A 228 14.68 -4.67 12.96
C GLU A 228 13.83 -5.94 12.79
N ILE A 229 12.58 -5.82 12.33
CA ILE A 229 11.72 -6.96 12.01
C ILE A 229 12.42 -7.84 10.96
N GLU A 230 12.86 -7.26 9.84
CA GLU A 230 13.54 -8.02 8.80
C GLU A 230 14.80 -8.72 9.30
N ARG A 231 15.59 -8.04 10.14
CA ARG A 231 16.79 -8.64 10.75
C ARG A 231 16.47 -9.86 11.63
N ARG A 232 15.29 -9.88 12.29
CA ARG A 232 14.84 -11.00 13.14
C ARG A 232 14.33 -12.18 12.31
N VAL A 233 13.60 -11.91 11.22
CA VAL A 233 12.91 -12.95 10.45
C VAL A 233 13.74 -13.47 9.28
N SER A 234 14.66 -12.68 8.72
CA SER A 234 15.49 -13.09 7.60
C SER A 234 16.60 -14.06 8.04
N SER A 235 16.69 -15.16 7.32
CA SER A 235 17.82 -16.11 7.41
C SER A 235 18.90 -15.85 6.36
N GLY A 236 18.74 -14.84 5.51
CA GLY A 236 19.57 -14.63 4.30
C GLY A 236 19.15 -15.49 3.10
N GLU A 237 18.05 -16.24 3.22
CA GLU A 237 17.48 -17.11 2.18
C GLU A 237 16.16 -16.57 1.61
N GLY A 238 15.92 -15.26 1.75
CA GLY A 238 14.69 -14.63 1.29
C GLY A 238 14.36 -14.90 -0.18
N LEU A 239 13.08 -14.78 -0.52
CA LEU A 239 12.54 -15.09 -1.85
C LEU A 239 13.25 -14.35 -2.99
N LEU A 240 13.74 -13.15 -2.72
CA LEU A 240 14.33 -12.26 -3.72
C LEU A 240 15.87 -12.22 -3.71
N ARG A 241 16.54 -13.01 -2.88
CA ARG A 241 18.01 -12.96 -2.72
C ARG A 241 18.80 -13.17 -4.03
N ASP A 242 18.29 -14.02 -4.93
CA ASP A 242 19.00 -14.46 -6.13
C ASP A 242 18.78 -13.50 -7.33
N GLY A 243 19.23 -12.25 -7.16
CA GLY A 243 19.12 -11.23 -8.21
C GLY A 243 17.71 -10.63 -8.34
N GLY A 244 16.91 -10.72 -7.27
CA GLY A 244 15.55 -10.22 -7.24
C GLY A 244 15.46 -8.71 -7.00
N PHE A 245 14.24 -8.20 -7.13
CA PHE A 245 13.87 -6.81 -6.95
C PHE A 245 12.63 -6.69 -6.05
N SER A 246 12.74 -5.91 -4.98
CA SER A 246 11.64 -5.61 -4.05
C SER A 246 11.12 -4.20 -4.28
N LEU A 247 9.81 -4.03 -4.45
CA LEU A 247 9.20 -2.74 -4.77
C LEU A 247 7.94 -2.48 -3.94
N GLY A 248 7.99 -1.44 -3.12
CA GLY A 248 6.80 -0.98 -2.37
C GLY A 248 6.39 -1.87 -1.21
N ASN A 249 7.28 -2.73 -0.72
CA ASN A 249 7.02 -3.68 0.36
C ASN A 249 7.46 -3.12 1.73
N LEU A 250 7.05 -3.76 2.81
CA LEU A 250 7.59 -3.48 4.14
C LEU A 250 9.01 -4.07 4.28
N LEU A 251 9.24 -5.27 3.75
CA LEU A 251 10.49 -6.01 3.84
C LEU A 251 11.13 -6.24 2.46
N THR A 252 12.45 -6.42 2.42
CA THR A 252 13.15 -6.63 1.14
C THR A 252 13.09 -8.08 0.65
N GLY A 253 12.89 -9.07 1.55
CA GLY A 253 13.03 -10.48 1.21
C GLY A 253 14.42 -10.84 0.69
N ASP A 254 15.46 -10.21 1.29
CA ASP A 254 16.87 -10.31 0.92
C ASP A 254 17.18 -9.89 -0.53
N ALA A 255 16.33 -9.09 -1.15
CA ALA A 255 16.58 -8.57 -2.49
C ALA A 255 17.88 -7.75 -2.54
N PRO A 256 18.77 -7.99 -3.51
CA PRO A 256 19.96 -7.16 -3.72
C PRO A 256 19.61 -5.75 -4.20
N ARG A 257 18.40 -5.56 -4.74
CA ARG A 257 17.87 -4.26 -5.17
C ARG A 257 16.47 -4.06 -4.63
N SER A 258 16.23 -2.90 -4.01
CA SER A 258 14.92 -2.53 -3.48
C SER A 258 14.65 -1.05 -3.70
N LEU A 259 13.40 -0.68 -3.95
CA LEU A 259 12.92 0.69 -4.04
C LEU A 259 11.58 0.81 -3.30
N LEU A 260 11.35 1.94 -2.64
CA LEU A 260 10.13 2.19 -1.87
C LEU A 260 9.84 1.10 -0.83
N THR A 261 10.88 0.37 -0.40
CA THR A 261 10.78 -0.72 0.58
C THR A 261 11.18 -0.21 1.94
N MET A 262 10.30 -0.39 2.94
CA MET A 262 10.37 0.27 4.24
C MET A 262 11.67 -0.07 4.98
N SER A 263 12.00 -1.34 5.13
CA SER A 263 13.17 -1.81 5.88
C SER A 263 14.51 -1.36 5.26
N SER A 264 14.55 -1.12 3.95
CA SER A 264 15.78 -0.68 3.27
C SER A 264 16.06 0.82 3.42
N VAL A 265 15.06 1.63 3.83
CA VAL A 265 15.19 3.08 3.93
C VAL A 265 16.30 3.49 4.91
N VAL A 266 16.49 2.77 6.00
CA VAL A 266 17.46 3.13 7.05
C VAL A 266 18.75 2.34 7.00
N ASP A 267 18.86 1.31 6.14
CA ASP A 267 20.05 0.47 6.02
C ASP A 267 21.06 1.06 5.01
N PRO A 268 22.21 1.62 5.46
CA PRO A 268 23.21 2.17 4.57
C PRO A 268 23.93 1.12 3.70
N ALA A 269 23.99 -0.14 4.16
CA ALA A 269 24.70 -1.22 3.46
C ALA A 269 23.93 -1.72 2.24
N ARG A 270 22.60 -1.63 2.28
CA ARG A 270 21.67 -2.04 1.21
C ARG A 270 21.41 -0.95 0.16
N HIS A 271 22.07 0.21 0.28
CA HIS A 271 21.95 1.29 -0.71
C HIS A 271 22.77 0.94 -1.96
N VAL A 272 22.27 0.02 -2.77
CA VAL A 272 22.88 -0.29 -4.06
C VAL A 272 22.63 0.88 -5.02
N ARG A 273 23.74 1.43 -5.54
CA ARG A 273 23.80 2.61 -6.43
C ARG A 273 23.02 2.50 -7.74
N GLU A 274 22.56 1.30 -8.11
CA GLU A 274 22.03 1.01 -9.45
C GLU A 274 20.52 1.26 -9.60
N GLY A 275 19.71 1.10 -8.54
CA GLY A 275 18.24 1.30 -8.62
C GLY A 275 17.78 2.76 -8.69
N TYR A 276 18.58 3.68 -8.17
CA TYR A 276 18.22 5.11 -8.17
C TYR A 276 18.23 5.77 -9.54
N GLY A 277 18.96 5.23 -10.50
CA GLY A 277 18.98 5.76 -11.88
C GLY A 277 17.58 5.75 -12.52
N ASP A 278 16.82 4.69 -12.30
CA ASP A 278 15.51 4.51 -12.91
C ASP A 278 14.42 5.33 -12.21
N PHE A 279 14.52 5.51 -10.89
CA PHE A 279 13.71 6.48 -10.14
C PHE A 279 13.87 7.91 -10.69
N PHE A 280 15.12 8.34 -10.93
CA PHE A 280 15.35 9.64 -11.56
C PHE A 280 14.88 9.68 -13.00
N LEU A 281 15.02 8.62 -13.76
CA LEU A 281 14.51 8.56 -15.13
C LEU A 281 12.99 8.71 -15.17
N TYR A 282 12.27 8.17 -14.19
CA TYR A 282 10.82 8.41 -14.04
C TYR A 282 10.54 9.90 -13.77
N LEU A 283 11.20 10.49 -12.78
CA LEU A 283 11.01 11.90 -12.42
C LEU A 283 11.43 12.86 -13.54
N LEU A 284 12.44 12.49 -14.34
CA LEU A 284 12.94 13.26 -15.47
C LEU A 284 12.10 13.06 -16.74
N ASN A 285 11.23 12.06 -16.77
CA ASN A 285 10.29 11.89 -17.87
C ASN A 285 9.07 12.80 -17.65
N PRO A 286 8.97 13.92 -18.38
CA PRO A 286 7.92 14.91 -18.14
C PRO A 286 6.52 14.35 -18.34
N TYR A 287 6.36 13.42 -19.28
CA TYR A 287 5.08 12.78 -19.56
C TYR A 287 4.64 11.89 -18.40
N GLN A 288 5.51 11.01 -17.91
CA GLN A 288 5.19 10.12 -16.78
C GLN A 288 4.91 10.90 -15.50
N PHE A 289 5.71 11.95 -15.25
CA PHE A 289 5.52 12.81 -14.08
C PHE A 289 4.17 13.55 -14.13
N VAL A 290 3.88 14.24 -15.25
CA VAL A 290 2.63 15.00 -15.40
C VAL A 290 1.42 14.07 -15.44
N ARG A 291 1.54 12.89 -16.05
CA ARG A 291 0.51 11.86 -16.01
C ARG A 291 0.22 11.43 -14.57
N GLY A 292 1.25 11.10 -13.80
CA GLY A 292 1.09 10.73 -12.38
C GLY A 292 0.43 11.84 -11.57
N LEU A 293 0.86 13.09 -11.76
CA LEU A 293 0.25 14.25 -11.10
C LEU A 293 -1.22 14.47 -11.52
N THR A 294 -1.54 14.30 -12.80
CA THR A 294 -2.91 14.42 -13.32
C THR A 294 -3.82 13.34 -12.75
N LEU A 295 -3.34 12.10 -12.68
CA LEU A 295 -4.08 10.98 -12.08
C LEU A 295 -4.27 11.19 -10.58
N SER A 296 -3.26 11.71 -9.87
CA SER A 296 -3.39 12.06 -8.45
C SER A 296 -4.42 13.16 -8.22
N LEU A 297 -4.43 14.20 -9.06
CA LEU A 297 -5.45 15.24 -8.97
C LEU A 297 -6.85 14.69 -9.29
N TRP A 298 -6.96 13.81 -10.26
CA TRP A 298 -8.21 13.12 -10.56
C TRP A 298 -8.69 12.27 -9.39
N ASP A 299 -7.81 11.46 -8.79
CA ASP A 299 -8.13 10.65 -7.61
C ASP A 299 -8.52 11.50 -6.41
N LEU A 300 -7.89 12.68 -6.23
CA LEU A 300 -8.29 13.65 -5.21
C LEU A 300 -9.74 14.12 -5.42
N LEU A 301 -10.09 14.51 -6.65
CA LEU A 301 -11.45 14.97 -6.99
C LEU A 301 -12.47 13.83 -6.84
N VAL A 302 -12.10 12.62 -7.27
CA VAL A 302 -12.93 11.42 -7.12
C VAL A 302 -13.17 11.11 -5.64
N GLU A 303 -12.14 11.21 -4.78
CA GLU A 303 -12.28 10.99 -3.35
C GLU A 303 -13.23 12.00 -2.70
N LEU A 304 -13.03 13.28 -2.98
CA LEU A 304 -13.90 14.35 -2.47
C LEU A 304 -15.37 14.13 -2.90
N TRP A 305 -15.59 13.76 -4.17
CA TRP A 305 -16.92 13.45 -4.69
C TRP A 305 -17.53 12.20 -4.05
N GLN A 306 -16.75 11.10 -3.93
CA GLN A 306 -17.21 9.85 -3.32
C GLN A 306 -17.54 10.05 -1.84
N GLY A 307 -16.71 10.77 -1.09
CA GLY A 307 -16.93 11.12 0.30
C GLY A 307 -18.20 11.96 0.49
N ALA A 308 -18.39 12.99 -0.33
CA ALA A 308 -19.60 13.80 -0.34
C ALA A 308 -20.85 12.97 -0.68
N ARG A 309 -20.78 12.13 -1.71
CA ARG A 309 -21.88 11.23 -2.12
C ARG A 309 -22.30 10.28 -0.99
N GLN A 310 -21.31 9.62 -0.33
CA GLN A 310 -21.60 8.74 0.81
C GLN A 310 -22.23 9.50 1.97
N SER A 311 -21.79 10.75 2.21
CA SER A 311 -22.36 11.61 3.25
C SER A 311 -23.80 11.99 2.96
N ILE A 312 -24.09 12.45 1.74
CA ILE A 312 -25.45 12.84 1.30
C ILE A 312 -26.39 11.62 1.31
N ALA A 313 -25.92 10.48 0.82
CA ALA A 313 -26.67 9.22 0.78
C ALA A 313 -26.80 8.56 2.18
N ARG A 314 -26.20 9.13 3.23
CA ARG A 314 -26.20 8.60 4.60
C ARG A 314 -25.78 7.14 4.68
N VAL A 315 -24.80 6.75 3.87
CA VAL A 315 -24.26 5.38 3.85
C VAL A 315 -23.71 5.03 5.24
N ARG A 316 -24.01 3.83 5.74
CA ARG A 316 -23.50 3.30 7.01
C ARG A 316 -23.02 1.86 6.83
N PRO A 317 -22.00 1.39 7.60
CA PRO A 317 -21.11 2.20 8.44
C PRO A 317 -20.26 3.17 7.61
N ARG A 318 -19.75 4.23 8.21
CA ARG A 318 -18.95 5.26 7.53
C ARG A 318 -17.97 5.90 8.49
N VAL A 319 -16.72 6.06 8.07
CA VAL A 319 -15.73 6.88 8.75
C VAL A 319 -15.54 8.21 8.01
N PRO A 320 -14.99 9.25 8.66
CA PRO A 320 -14.68 10.51 8.01
C PRO A 320 -13.65 10.31 6.87
N ARG A 321 -14.00 10.78 5.67
CA ARG A 321 -13.14 10.74 4.46
C ARG A 321 -12.60 12.13 4.11
N GLY A 322 -12.42 12.99 5.11
CA GLY A 322 -11.92 14.37 4.99
C GLY A 322 -10.49 14.51 5.51
N GLY A 323 -10.11 15.77 5.81
CA GLY A 323 -8.78 16.09 6.32
C GLY A 323 -7.67 15.75 5.34
N SER A 324 -6.66 15.01 5.78
CA SER A 324 -5.51 14.62 4.95
C SER A 324 -5.73 13.36 4.10
N PHE A 325 -6.83 12.61 4.32
CA PHE A 325 -7.08 11.34 3.63
C PHE A 325 -7.21 11.49 2.10
N PRO A 326 -7.95 12.48 1.54
CA PRO A 326 -8.02 12.66 0.09
C PRO A 326 -6.66 12.87 -0.57
N LEU A 327 -5.76 13.60 0.08
CA LEU A 327 -4.41 13.82 -0.41
C LEU A 327 -3.57 12.55 -0.32
N MET A 328 -3.63 11.83 0.80
CA MET A 328 -2.94 10.56 0.99
C MET A 328 -3.37 9.55 -0.08
N ARG A 329 -4.66 9.36 -0.28
CA ARG A 329 -5.20 8.50 -1.35
C ARG A 329 -4.67 8.92 -2.71
N ALA A 330 -4.80 10.20 -3.07
CA ALA A 330 -4.36 10.71 -4.36
C ALA A 330 -2.88 10.41 -4.66
N VAL A 331 -2.01 10.55 -3.65
CA VAL A 331 -0.60 10.23 -3.78
C VAL A 331 -0.38 8.73 -3.91
N SER A 332 -1.01 7.92 -3.06
CA SER A 332 -0.80 6.46 -3.02
C SER A 332 -1.39 5.76 -4.25
N THR A 333 -2.64 6.04 -4.62
CA THR A 333 -3.34 5.37 -5.73
C THR A 333 -2.98 5.94 -7.10
N GLY A 334 -2.70 7.23 -7.17
CA GLY A 334 -2.32 7.93 -8.39
C GLY A 334 -0.81 7.85 -8.65
N TRP A 335 -0.03 8.71 -8.01
CA TRP A 335 1.37 8.92 -8.36
C TRP A 335 2.30 7.77 -7.99
N LEU A 336 2.25 7.29 -6.73
CA LEU A 336 3.11 6.18 -6.28
C LEU A 336 2.82 4.91 -7.07
N SER A 337 1.57 4.60 -7.31
CA SER A 337 1.18 3.41 -8.05
C SER A 337 1.60 3.45 -9.53
N GLU A 338 1.52 4.61 -10.21
CA GLU A 338 2.06 4.79 -11.58
C GLU A 338 3.59 4.65 -11.60
N MET A 339 4.25 5.22 -10.61
CA MET A 339 5.70 5.11 -10.45
C MET A 339 6.13 3.66 -10.23
N SER A 340 5.45 2.93 -9.34
CA SER A 340 5.75 1.51 -9.08
C SER A 340 5.62 0.67 -10.34
N VAL A 341 4.56 0.84 -11.12
CA VAL A 341 4.41 0.13 -12.39
C VAL A 341 5.53 0.47 -13.38
N SER A 342 5.90 1.74 -13.49
CA SER A 342 6.99 2.17 -14.37
C SER A 342 8.35 1.57 -13.96
N LEU A 343 8.63 1.53 -12.65
CA LEU A 343 9.85 0.95 -12.10
C LEU A 343 9.88 -0.57 -12.29
N LEU A 344 8.78 -1.27 -12.03
CA LEU A 344 8.66 -2.71 -12.26
C LEU A 344 8.94 -3.07 -13.72
N ILE A 345 8.37 -2.32 -14.64
CA ILE A 345 8.60 -2.52 -16.08
C ILE A 345 10.05 -2.22 -16.44
N SER A 346 10.67 -1.19 -15.87
CA SER A 346 12.09 -0.91 -16.06
C SER A 346 12.96 -2.10 -15.65
N GLU A 347 12.65 -2.71 -14.50
CA GLU A 347 13.34 -3.90 -14.01
C GLU A 347 13.14 -5.14 -14.90
N MET A 348 11.93 -5.33 -15.44
CA MET A 348 11.65 -6.39 -16.41
C MET A 348 12.51 -6.22 -17.67
N PHE A 349 12.61 -5.00 -18.19
CA PHE A 349 13.49 -4.70 -19.34
C PHE A 349 14.98 -4.77 -18.98
N GLY A 350 15.33 -4.54 -17.70
CA GLY A 350 16.66 -4.78 -17.16
C GLY A 350 17.00 -6.27 -17.02
N GLY A 351 16.05 -7.16 -17.26
CA GLY A 351 16.23 -8.62 -17.20
C GLY A 351 16.19 -9.19 -15.80
N ALA A 352 15.50 -8.55 -14.84
CA ALA A 352 15.31 -9.08 -13.49
C ALA A 352 14.78 -10.53 -13.52
N ARG A 353 15.37 -11.42 -12.71
CA ARG A 353 14.96 -12.83 -12.65
C ARG A 353 13.64 -13.00 -11.90
N ILE A 354 13.49 -12.27 -10.82
CA ILE A 354 12.28 -12.24 -9.99
C ILE A 354 12.06 -10.81 -9.51
N ALA A 355 10.81 -10.36 -9.51
CA ALA A 355 10.42 -9.11 -8.90
C ALA A 355 9.14 -9.29 -8.10
N TYR A 356 9.08 -8.67 -6.93
CA TYR A 356 7.89 -8.62 -6.08
C TYR A 356 7.49 -7.16 -5.89
N ALA A 357 6.27 -6.83 -6.26
CA ALA A 357 5.76 -5.47 -6.20
C ALA A 357 4.40 -5.43 -5.49
N SER A 358 4.28 -4.63 -4.43
CA SER A 358 3.02 -4.41 -3.74
C SER A 358 2.26 -3.20 -4.32
N LEU A 359 0.96 -3.37 -4.55
CA LEU A 359 0.01 -2.36 -5.01
C LEU A 359 -0.99 -2.04 -3.90
N VAL A 360 -0.65 -1.10 -3.04
CA VAL A 360 -1.38 -0.73 -1.81
C VAL A 360 -2.69 0.04 -2.04
N GLY A 361 -3.00 0.41 -3.28
CA GLY A 361 -4.09 1.33 -3.57
C GLY A 361 -5.49 0.82 -3.21
N TYR A 362 -5.72 -0.50 -3.25
CA TYR A 362 -7.01 -1.08 -2.87
C TYR A 362 -7.19 -1.03 -1.35
N ASP A 363 -6.19 -1.46 -0.58
CA ASP A 363 -6.23 -1.49 0.86
C ASP A 363 -6.56 -0.11 1.45
N VAL A 364 -5.85 0.93 1.03
CA VAL A 364 -6.06 2.33 1.44
C VAL A 364 -7.52 2.79 1.22
N VAL A 365 -8.11 2.43 0.07
CA VAL A 365 -9.50 2.82 -0.23
C VAL A 365 -10.49 1.96 0.54
N ALA A 366 -10.23 0.65 0.67
CA ALA A 366 -11.10 -0.31 1.31
C ALA A 366 -11.27 -0.01 2.81
N HIS A 367 -10.23 0.39 3.51
CA HIS A 367 -10.27 0.82 4.91
C HIS A 367 -11.31 1.91 5.18
N HIS A 368 -11.44 2.89 4.28
CA HIS A 368 -12.34 4.03 4.48
C HIS A 368 -13.69 3.86 3.77
N ALA A 369 -13.70 3.19 2.63
CA ALA A 369 -14.91 3.01 1.85
C ALA A 369 -15.69 1.75 2.20
N GLY A 370 -15.01 0.70 2.64
CA GLY A 370 -15.47 -0.68 2.78
C GLY A 370 -15.05 -1.56 1.60
N PRO A 371 -14.52 -2.79 1.85
CA PRO A 371 -13.82 -3.62 0.87
C PRO A 371 -14.66 -4.01 -0.35
N ALA A 372 -15.94 -4.32 -0.18
CA ALA A 372 -16.84 -4.73 -1.27
C ALA A 372 -17.64 -3.57 -1.89
N ARG A 373 -17.39 -2.33 -1.49
CA ARG A 373 -18.14 -1.17 -1.99
C ARG A 373 -17.60 -0.70 -3.34
N ARG A 374 -18.47 -0.03 -4.10
CA ARG A 374 -18.16 0.46 -5.46
C ARG A 374 -16.88 1.29 -5.54
N ASP A 375 -16.55 2.04 -4.49
CA ASP A 375 -15.37 2.89 -4.45
C ASP A 375 -14.08 2.04 -4.42
N ALA A 376 -14.05 0.98 -3.61
CA ALA A 376 -12.94 0.02 -3.55
C ALA A 376 -12.87 -0.85 -4.82
N LEU A 377 -14.02 -1.32 -5.33
CA LEU A 377 -14.07 -2.06 -6.59
C LEU A 377 -13.61 -1.22 -7.80
N ALA A 378 -13.88 0.08 -7.80
CA ALA A 378 -13.36 0.97 -8.84
C ALA A 378 -11.83 1.07 -8.79
N GLN A 379 -11.22 0.99 -7.60
CA GLN A 379 -9.77 0.91 -7.46
C GLN A 379 -9.20 -0.40 -8.02
N LEU A 380 -9.88 -1.53 -7.82
CA LEU A 380 -9.51 -2.81 -8.45
C LEU A 380 -9.50 -2.70 -9.98
N ARG A 381 -10.44 -1.97 -10.58
CA ARG A 381 -10.43 -1.70 -12.02
C ARG A 381 -9.19 -0.95 -12.48
N ALA A 382 -8.74 0.01 -11.70
CA ALA A 382 -7.49 0.74 -12.00
C ALA A 382 -6.26 -0.18 -11.86
N ILE A 383 -6.23 -1.04 -10.85
CA ILE A 383 -5.17 -2.05 -10.65
C ILE A 383 -5.14 -3.06 -11.80
N ASP A 384 -6.29 -3.57 -12.25
CA ASP A 384 -6.37 -4.48 -13.40
C ASP A 384 -5.83 -3.84 -14.69
N GLY A 385 -6.08 -2.54 -14.88
CA GLY A 385 -5.46 -1.78 -15.96
C GLY A 385 -3.93 -1.79 -15.89
N LYS A 386 -3.35 -1.71 -14.69
CA LYS A 386 -1.91 -1.79 -14.45
C LYS A 386 -1.36 -3.20 -14.68
N LEU A 387 -2.08 -4.24 -14.23
CA LEU A 387 -1.74 -5.63 -14.55
C LEU A 387 -1.70 -5.89 -16.05
N LYS A 388 -2.71 -5.42 -16.79
CA LYS A 388 -2.72 -5.47 -18.26
C LYS A 388 -1.49 -4.81 -18.86
N LEU A 389 -1.08 -3.70 -18.29
CA LEU A 389 0.05 -2.90 -18.72
C LEU A 389 1.36 -3.67 -18.52
N ILE A 390 1.58 -4.23 -17.34
CA ILE A 390 2.75 -5.04 -16.99
C ILE A 390 2.82 -6.29 -17.88
N ALA A 391 1.69 -6.99 -18.07
CA ALA A 391 1.62 -8.17 -18.91
C ALA A 391 1.98 -7.89 -20.38
N ARG A 392 1.54 -6.75 -20.92
CA ARG A 392 1.94 -6.30 -22.27
C ARG A 392 3.43 -5.98 -22.37
N ALA A 393 3.99 -5.36 -21.30
CA ALA A 393 5.41 -5.07 -21.27
C ALA A 393 6.26 -6.34 -21.32
N ALA A 394 5.78 -7.43 -20.74
CA ALA A 394 6.45 -8.71 -20.76
C ALA A 394 6.59 -9.30 -22.18
N GLU A 395 5.66 -8.97 -23.08
CA GLU A 395 5.72 -9.43 -24.49
C GLU A 395 6.94 -8.85 -25.24
N ASP A 396 7.40 -7.65 -24.83
CA ASP A 396 8.54 -6.95 -25.44
C ASP A 396 9.81 -7.02 -24.57
N ALA A 397 9.76 -7.72 -23.44
CA ALA A 397 10.88 -7.83 -22.51
C ALA A 397 11.99 -8.78 -23.02
N PRO A 398 13.26 -8.62 -22.60
CA PRO A 398 14.37 -9.43 -23.10
C PRO A 398 14.32 -10.90 -22.66
N ARG A 399 13.44 -11.25 -21.71
CA ARG A 399 13.16 -12.63 -21.29
C ARG A 399 11.66 -12.87 -21.16
N PRO A 400 11.16 -14.09 -21.31
CA PRO A 400 9.78 -14.43 -20.98
C PRO A 400 9.55 -14.32 -19.48
N TYR A 401 8.33 -13.88 -19.08
CA TYR A 401 7.93 -13.78 -17.69
C TYR A 401 6.68 -14.57 -17.41
N TYR A 402 6.69 -15.29 -16.27
CA TYR A 402 5.50 -15.80 -15.63
C TYR A 402 4.98 -14.78 -14.62
N PHE A 403 3.66 -14.80 -14.40
CA PHE A 403 2.97 -13.91 -13.50
C PHE A 403 2.31 -14.69 -12.36
N VAL A 404 2.52 -14.21 -11.15
CA VAL A 404 1.72 -14.57 -9.98
C VAL A 404 1.09 -13.28 -9.46
N VAL A 405 -0.22 -13.29 -9.24
CA VAL A 405 -0.93 -12.20 -8.60
C VAL A 405 -1.51 -12.74 -7.30
N LEU A 406 -1.21 -12.10 -6.19
CA LEU A 406 -1.64 -12.55 -4.88
C LEU A 406 -2.07 -11.38 -4.00
N SER A 407 -2.68 -11.67 -2.87
CA SER A 407 -2.79 -10.75 -1.75
C SER A 407 -2.12 -11.36 -0.52
N ASP A 408 -1.72 -10.52 0.37
CA ASP A 408 -1.06 -10.88 1.64
C ASP A 408 -2.07 -11.22 2.74
N HIS A 409 -3.21 -10.53 2.76
CA HIS A 409 -4.37 -10.77 3.61
C HIS A 409 -5.64 -10.24 2.92
N GLY A 410 -6.79 -10.37 3.56
CA GLY A 410 -8.04 -9.75 3.16
C GLY A 410 -8.44 -8.62 4.10
N GLN A 411 -9.67 -8.13 3.94
CA GLN A 411 -10.30 -7.19 4.86
C GLN A 411 -11.73 -7.62 5.18
N SER A 412 -12.13 -7.47 6.45
CA SER A 412 -13.51 -7.62 6.92
C SER A 412 -14.19 -6.25 7.06
N SER A 413 -15.47 -6.19 6.76
CA SER A 413 -16.27 -4.97 6.90
C SER A 413 -16.86 -4.85 8.30
N GLY A 414 -17.20 -3.63 8.71
CA GLY A 414 -18.08 -3.42 9.86
C GLY A 414 -18.14 -1.98 10.32
N ALA A 415 -19.11 -1.70 11.19
CA ALA A 415 -19.10 -0.47 11.97
C ALA A 415 -18.02 -0.59 13.05
N THR A 416 -17.24 0.48 13.26
CA THR A 416 -16.16 0.47 14.24
C THR A 416 -16.69 0.21 15.65
N PHE A 417 -15.85 -0.28 16.54
CA PHE A 417 -16.20 -0.53 17.94
C PHE A 417 -16.81 0.72 18.57
N LYS A 418 -16.20 1.87 18.34
CA LYS A 418 -16.69 3.15 18.80
C LYS A 418 -18.05 3.53 18.20
N GLN A 419 -18.29 3.23 16.92
CA GLN A 419 -19.59 3.52 16.28
C GLN A 419 -20.72 2.64 16.80
N ARG A 420 -20.40 1.38 17.16
CA ARG A 420 -21.39 0.43 17.70
C ARG A 420 -21.70 0.69 19.16
N TYR A 421 -20.68 0.99 19.98
CA TYR A 421 -20.77 0.95 21.43
C TYR A 421 -20.51 2.30 22.11
N GLY A 422 -20.11 3.33 21.35
CA GLY A 422 -19.90 4.69 21.89
C GLY A 422 -18.58 4.88 22.64
N VAL A 423 -17.78 3.83 22.83
CA VAL A 423 -16.50 3.85 23.55
C VAL A 423 -15.39 3.27 22.69
N THR A 424 -14.14 3.67 22.92
CA THR A 424 -12.95 3.01 22.34
C THR A 424 -12.51 1.85 23.22
N LEU A 425 -11.71 0.93 22.65
CA LEU A 425 -11.14 -0.18 23.42
C LEU A 425 -10.35 0.32 24.63
N GLU A 426 -9.54 1.33 24.44
CA GLU A 426 -8.72 1.97 25.48
C GLU A 426 -9.58 2.50 26.63
N HIS A 427 -10.65 3.24 26.32
CA HIS A 427 -11.57 3.75 27.35
C HIS A 427 -12.31 2.62 28.06
N HIS A 428 -12.63 1.55 27.35
CA HIS A 428 -13.25 0.39 27.96
C HIS A 428 -12.28 -0.31 28.91
N VAL A 429 -11.05 -0.57 28.49
CA VAL A 429 -9.98 -1.12 29.37
C VAL A 429 -9.78 -0.21 30.58
N GLN A 430 -9.63 1.11 30.38
CA GLN A 430 -9.46 2.06 31.48
C GLN A 430 -10.64 2.04 32.48
N SER A 431 -11.86 1.86 32.02
CA SER A 431 -13.05 1.81 32.89
C SER A 431 -13.14 0.54 33.74
N LEU A 432 -12.45 -0.52 33.34
CA LEU A 432 -12.42 -1.82 34.04
C LEU A 432 -11.27 -1.92 35.03
N LEU A 433 -10.24 -1.07 34.89
CA LEU A 433 -9.12 -1.00 35.83
C LEU A 433 -9.54 -0.22 37.07
N ALA A 434 -9.27 -0.77 38.24
CA ALA A 434 -9.54 -0.13 39.53
C ALA A 434 -8.29 0.60 40.01
N GLY A 435 -8.41 1.89 40.39
CA GLY A 435 -7.33 2.66 40.99
C GLY A 435 -6.74 3.75 40.13
N ASP A 436 -5.48 4.14 40.39
CA ASP A 436 -4.74 5.21 39.73
C ASP A 436 -4.00 4.75 38.46
N GLU A 437 -4.38 3.61 37.88
CA GLU A 437 -3.76 3.06 36.69
C GLU A 437 -3.92 4.01 35.50
N THR A 438 -2.83 4.28 34.81
CA THR A 438 -2.82 5.12 33.62
C THR A 438 -2.70 4.26 32.37
N VAL A 439 -3.70 4.37 31.48
CA VAL A 439 -3.70 3.69 30.18
C VAL A 439 -3.15 4.61 29.10
N ARG A 440 -2.19 4.10 28.33
CA ARG A 440 -1.74 4.73 27.08
C ARG A 440 -2.18 3.87 25.92
N ALA A 441 -2.85 4.45 24.96
CA ALA A 441 -3.24 3.73 23.75
C ALA A 441 -2.44 4.19 22.52
N TYR A 442 -2.07 3.21 21.72
CA TYR A 442 -1.51 3.40 20.40
C TYR A 442 -2.53 2.92 19.37
N VAL A 443 -3.25 3.89 18.82
CA VAL A 443 -4.29 3.69 17.82
C VAL A 443 -3.91 4.57 16.63
N GLY A 444 -3.47 3.99 15.53
CA GLY A 444 -2.91 4.78 14.44
C GLY A 444 -3.68 4.64 13.14
N TYR A 445 -3.73 5.73 12.37
CA TYR A 445 -4.17 5.77 10.97
C TYR A 445 -2.96 5.79 10.02
N GLY A 446 -1.83 5.20 10.43
CA GLY A 446 -0.51 5.46 9.83
C GLY A 446 -0.16 4.66 8.57
N GLU A 447 -0.87 3.57 8.25
CA GLU A 447 -0.46 2.64 7.19
C GLU A 447 -0.26 3.33 5.83
N GLY A 448 -1.24 4.05 5.35
CA GLY A 448 -1.15 4.75 4.05
C GLY A 448 -0.07 5.85 3.95
N TRP A 449 0.45 6.37 5.07
CA TRP A 449 1.53 7.38 5.06
C TRP A 449 2.93 6.77 4.97
N GLY A 450 3.08 5.50 5.32
CA GLY A 450 4.38 4.80 5.31
C GLY A 450 5.08 4.90 3.96
N HIS A 451 4.38 4.63 2.88
CA HIS A 451 4.94 4.69 1.52
C HIS A 451 5.35 6.11 1.10
N LEU A 452 4.59 7.14 1.51
CA LEU A 452 4.97 8.53 1.25
C LEU A 452 6.21 8.92 2.06
N ASN A 453 6.25 8.53 3.33
CA ASN A 453 7.41 8.76 4.19
C ASN A 453 8.66 8.06 3.64
N THR A 454 8.53 6.83 3.15
CA THR A 454 9.60 6.08 2.46
C THR A 454 10.11 6.82 1.25
N LEU A 455 9.22 7.26 0.36
CA LEU A 455 9.58 8.05 -0.83
C LEU A 455 10.36 9.32 -0.48
N LEU A 456 9.85 10.09 0.49
CA LEU A 456 10.49 11.33 0.92
C LEU A 456 11.86 11.07 1.57
N SER A 457 11.98 9.97 2.31
CA SER A 457 13.23 9.56 2.94
C SER A 457 14.27 9.13 1.92
N GLU A 458 13.88 8.36 0.91
CA GLU A 458 14.77 8.04 -0.22
C GLU A 458 15.24 9.30 -0.94
N ALA A 459 14.35 10.28 -1.13
CA ALA A 459 14.70 11.56 -1.74
C ALA A 459 15.67 12.40 -0.88
N VAL A 460 15.51 12.40 0.45
CA VAL A 460 16.42 13.09 1.40
C VAL A 460 17.84 12.54 1.35
N LYS A 461 18.01 11.23 1.15
CA LYS A 461 19.32 10.55 1.11
C LYS A 461 20.12 10.81 -0.16
N GLN A 462 19.50 11.38 -1.19
CA GLN A 462 20.17 11.65 -2.46
C GLN A 462 21.35 12.62 -2.30
N ARG A 463 22.48 12.28 -2.95
CA ARG A 463 23.66 13.16 -3.06
C ARG A 463 23.38 14.24 -4.10
N GLY A 464 23.73 15.50 -3.80
CA GLY A 464 23.57 16.61 -4.73
C GLY A 464 22.61 17.69 -4.22
N MET A 465 22.28 18.66 -5.10
CA MET A 465 21.42 19.80 -4.74
C MET A 465 19.98 19.39 -4.42
N ALA A 466 19.45 18.36 -5.10
CA ALA A 466 18.12 17.83 -4.86
C ALA A 466 17.93 17.34 -3.42
N GLY A 467 18.79 16.44 -2.96
CA GLY A 467 18.74 15.94 -1.58
C GLY A 467 18.95 17.05 -0.55
N ARG A 468 19.77 18.08 -0.85
CA ARG A 468 19.95 19.23 0.05
C ARG A 468 18.68 20.07 0.19
N ALA A 469 17.94 20.29 -0.89
CA ALA A 469 16.70 21.06 -0.83
C ALA A 469 15.59 20.30 -0.09
N VAL A 470 15.43 18.99 -0.33
CA VAL A 470 14.46 18.17 0.39
C VAL A 470 14.82 18.14 1.88
N ARG A 471 16.10 17.94 2.23
CA ARG A 471 16.58 18.05 3.63
C ARG A 471 16.26 19.41 4.25
N HIS A 472 16.38 20.49 3.50
CA HIS A 472 16.08 21.82 4.00
C HIS A 472 14.58 22.01 4.29
N VAL A 473 13.72 21.59 3.37
CA VAL A 473 12.25 21.68 3.49
C VAL A 473 11.73 20.82 4.64
N PHE A 474 12.22 19.58 4.75
CA PHE A 474 11.77 18.63 5.77
C PHE A 474 12.68 18.57 7.02
N ARG A 475 13.60 19.54 7.20
CA ARG A 475 14.59 19.54 8.29
C ARG A 475 13.99 19.30 9.68
N ARG A 476 12.80 19.86 9.96
CA ARG A 476 12.10 19.71 11.25
C ARG A 476 11.35 18.38 11.38
N ARG A 477 11.20 17.62 10.29
CA ARG A 477 10.48 16.35 10.21
C ARG A 477 11.39 15.18 9.81
N THR A 478 12.69 15.42 9.78
CA THR A 478 13.69 14.41 9.42
C THR A 478 14.48 14.03 10.66
N GLN A 479 14.44 12.76 11.03
CA GLN A 479 15.26 12.17 12.08
C GLN A 479 16.07 11.02 11.48
N ASP A 480 17.38 11.01 11.66
CA ASP A 480 18.32 9.99 11.15
C ASP A 480 18.15 9.64 9.66
N GLY A 481 17.78 10.65 8.84
CA GLY A 481 17.55 10.48 7.41
C GLY A 481 16.15 9.97 7.03
N TYR A 482 15.28 9.75 7.98
CA TYR A 482 13.89 9.42 7.78
C TYR A 482 12.97 10.65 7.90
N VAL A 483 12.07 10.81 6.95
CA VAL A 483 11.06 11.87 6.94
C VAL A 483 9.74 11.34 7.46
N ASN A 484 9.27 11.87 8.59
CA ASN A 484 7.96 11.55 9.12
C ASN A 484 7.00 12.73 8.92
N VAL A 485 6.11 12.63 7.96
CA VAL A 485 5.14 13.71 7.65
C VAL A 485 4.00 13.72 8.66
N LYS A 486 3.58 12.54 9.12
CA LYS A 486 2.52 12.42 10.12
C LYS A 486 2.92 11.33 11.12
N PRO A 487 3.41 11.69 12.32
CA PRO A 487 3.68 10.73 13.38
C PRO A 487 2.38 10.02 13.80
N GLU A 488 2.51 8.83 14.35
CA GLU A 488 1.37 8.10 14.90
C GLU A 488 0.64 8.92 15.95
N ALA A 489 -0.69 8.79 15.97
CA ALA A 489 -1.49 9.41 17.00
C ALA A 489 -1.35 8.60 18.30
N ILE A 490 -0.82 9.21 19.33
CA ILE A 490 -0.83 8.70 20.70
C ILE A 490 -2.08 9.29 21.35
N SER A 491 -3.05 8.42 21.66
CA SER A 491 -4.22 8.82 22.45
C SER A 491 -3.79 8.84 23.93
N GLY A 492 -4.09 9.95 24.62
CA GLY A 492 -3.67 10.14 26.01
C GLY A 492 -2.73 11.33 26.24
N GLN A 493 -2.38 12.12 25.22
CA GLN A 493 -1.74 13.41 25.41
C GLN A 493 -2.76 14.45 25.87
N VAL A 494 -2.75 14.77 27.16
CA VAL A 494 -3.33 16.00 27.69
C VAL A 494 -2.18 17.01 27.78
N ASP A 495 -2.28 18.11 27.01
CA ASP A 495 -1.40 19.27 27.04
C ASP A 495 0.13 19.03 26.88
N GLY A 496 0.56 18.37 25.82
CA GLY A 496 1.94 18.50 25.34
C GLY A 496 3.06 17.90 26.22
N GLN A 497 2.71 17.22 27.33
CA GLN A 497 3.67 16.47 28.15
C GLN A 497 3.54 14.97 27.86
N GLU A 498 4.63 14.35 27.42
CA GLU A 498 4.77 12.89 27.43
C GLU A 498 4.65 12.42 28.88
N LYS A 499 3.51 11.79 29.25
CA LYS A 499 3.46 10.99 30.47
C LYS A 499 4.30 9.74 30.21
N SER A 500 5.53 9.73 30.73
CA SER A 500 6.47 8.61 30.58
C SER A 500 6.05 7.36 31.36
N ASP A 501 5.07 7.45 32.25
CA ASP A 501 4.78 6.43 33.26
C ASP A 501 3.34 5.86 33.11
N ALA A 502 2.97 5.36 31.93
CA ALA A 502 1.73 4.61 31.81
C ALA A 502 1.98 3.14 32.21
N ASN A 503 1.19 2.65 33.17
CA ASN A 503 1.29 1.29 33.69
C ASN A 503 0.70 0.28 32.71
N VAL A 504 -0.30 0.69 31.92
CA VAL A 504 -0.99 -0.17 30.95
C VAL A 504 -0.89 0.43 29.56
N VAL A 505 -0.47 -0.38 28.60
CA VAL A 505 -0.38 -0.03 27.17
C VAL A 505 -1.39 -0.83 26.38
N VAL A 506 -2.21 -0.16 25.57
CA VAL A 506 -3.17 -0.77 24.65
C VAL A 506 -2.74 -0.49 23.22
N CYS A 507 -2.45 -1.53 22.44
CA CYS A 507 -2.13 -1.43 21.03
C CYS A 507 -3.30 -1.98 20.21
N ALA A 508 -3.91 -1.15 19.37
CA ALA A 508 -4.97 -1.58 18.44
C ALA A 508 -4.42 -1.71 17.02
N SER A 509 -4.78 -2.77 16.32
CA SER A 509 -4.46 -3.04 14.92
C SER A 509 -5.67 -3.68 14.25
N GLY A 510 -6.49 -2.86 13.57
CA GLY A 510 -7.77 -3.29 13.01
C GLY A 510 -8.74 -3.75 14.11
N ASN A 511 -9.13 -5.02 14.08
CA ASN A 511 -10.01 -5.64 15.08
C ASN A 511 -9.25 -6.52 16.11
N LEU A 512 -7.93 -6.37 16.15
CA LEU A 512 -7.03 -6.97 17.15
C LEU A 512 -6.59 -5.91 18.16
N GLY A 513 -6.69 -6.22 19.45
CA GLY A 513 -6.18 -5.40 20.56
C GLY A 513 -5.19 -6.19 21.40
N LEU A 514 -4.05 -5.60 21.72
CA LEU A 514 -3.05 -6.15 22.63
C LEU A 514 -2.96 -5.25 23.86
N VAL A 515 -3.05 -5.84 25.04
CA VAL A 515 -2.92 -5.12 26.32
C VAL A 515 -1.66 -5.60 27.02
N TYR A 516 -0.85 -4.66 27.48
CA TYR A 516 0.39 -4.90 28.20
C TYR A 516 0.40 -4.15 29.53
N PHE A 517 0.75 -4.82 30.61
CA PHE A 517 1.09 -4.21 31.88
C PHE A 517 2.58 -3.83 31.83
N ALA A 518 2.85 -2.59 31.44
CA ALA A 518 4.18 -2.13 31.04
C ALA A 518 5.20 -2.04 32.20
N ASP A 519 4.72 -1.89 33.42
CA ASP A 519 5.51 -1.84 34.66
C ASP A 519 5.83 -3.23 35.24
N ARG A 520 5.28 -4.30 34.63
CA ARG A 520 5.47 -5.69 35.08
C ARG A 520 6.36 -6.47 34.11
N PRO A 521 7.41 -7.15 34.60
CA PRO A 521 8.27 -7.96 33.77
C PRO A 521 7.55 -9.23 33.27
N GLY A 522 7.83 -9.64 32.05
CA GLY A 522 7.26 -10.84 31.45
C GLY A 522 5.75 -10.71 31.15
N ARG A 523 5.14 -11.80 30.75
CA ARG A 523 3.71 -11.91 30.47
C ARG A 523 2.97 -12.30 31.75
N LEU A 524 1.94 -11.55 32.12
CA LEU A 524 1.12 -11.85 33.29
C LEU A 524 0.20 -13.06 33.03
N SER A 525 0.01 -13.87 34.08
CA SER A 525 -0.92 -14.99 34.02
C SER A 525 -2.37 -14.55 34.27
N PHE A 526 -3.30 -15.39 33.81
CA PHE A 526 -4.73 -15.25 34.11
C PHE A 526 -4.98 -15.08 35.61
N GLU A 527 -4.32 -15.93 36.42
CA GLU A 527 -4.46 -15.96 37.88
C GLU A 527 -3.99 -14.62 38.50
N THR A 528 -2.87 -14.11 38.05
CA THR A 528 -2.34 -12.82 38.53
C THR A 528 -3.27 -11.67 38.14
N ILE A 529 -3.74 -11.63 36.89
CA ILE A 529 -4.65 -10.58 36.40
C ILE A 529 -5.99 -10.65 37.14
N ALA A 530 -6.52 -11.85 37.38
CA ALA A 530 -7.79 -12.01 38.08
C ALA A 530 -7.73 -11.55 39.56
N VAL A 531 -6.57 -11.65 40.19
CA VAL A 531 -6.37 -11.16 41.57
C VAL A 531 -6.14 -9.65 41.60
N GLU A 532 -5.28 -9.12 40.74
CA GLU A 532 -4.89 -7.70 40.75
C GLU A 532 -5.96 -6.81 40.10
N TYR A 533 -6.66 -7.32 39.08
CA TYR A 533 -7.66 -6.59 38.28
C TYR A 533 -8.95 -7.42 38.11
N PRO A 534 -9.71 -7.66 39.19
CA PRO A 534 -10.80 -8.64 39.19
C PRO A 534 -11.94 -8.36 38.20
N ASN A 535 -12.14 -7.10 37.82
CA ASN A 535 -13.19 -6.71 36.88
C ASN A 535 -12.73 -6.72 35.41
N LEU A 536 -11.41 -6.83 35.14
CA LEU A 536 -10.88 -6.59 33.80
C LEU A 536 -11.29 -7.68 32.81
N ILE A 537 -10.96 -8.92 33.10
CA ILE A 537 -11.24 -10.04 32.17
C ILE A 537 -12.74 -10.26 32.04
N GLU A 538 -13.48 -10.28 33.17
CA GLU A 538 -14.94 -10.45 33.16
C GLU A 538 -15.63 -9.31 32.41
N GLY A 539 -15.22 -8.06 32.61
CA GLY A 539 -15.74 -6.90 31.89
C GLY A 539 -15.42 -6.90 30.41
N LEU A 540 -14.22 -7.39 30.01
CA LEU A 540 -13.86 -7.54 28.60
C LEU A 540 -14.73 -8.60 27.91
N VAL A 541 -14.79 -9.83 28.42
CA VAL A 541 -15.56 -10.91 27.78
C VAL A 541 -17.07 -10.68 27.84
N GLY A 542 -17.55 -9.92 28.83
CA GLY A 542 -18.95 -9.52 28.96
C GLY A 542 -19.38 -8.46 27.96
N HIS A 543 -18.45 -7.75 27.32
CA HIS A 543 -18.77 -6.68 26.38
C HIS A 543 -19.17 -7.23 25.00
N PRO A 544 -20.34 -6.87 24.43
CA PRO A 544 -20.86 -7.49 23.20
C PRO A 544 -20.02 -7.20 21.95
N GLY A 545 -19.08 -6.26 22.01
CA GLY A 545 -18.14 -5.92 20.93
C GLY A 545 -16.86 -6.74 20.95
N ILE A 546 -16.65 -7.58 21.97
CA ILE A 546 -15.49 -8.45 22.12
C ILE A 546 -15.94 -9.87 21.85
N GLY A 547 -15.26 -10.54 20.93
CA GLY A 547 -15.55 -11.92 20.57
C GLY A 547 -14.88 -12.90 21.53
N PHE A 548 -13.59 -12.67 21.79
CA PHE A 548 -12.84 -13.45 22.76
C PHE A 548 -11.62 -12.69 23.31
N VAL A 549 -11.10 -13.19 24.42
CA VAL A 549 -9.83 -12.78 25.02
C VAL A 549 -8.92 -14.00 25.17
N LEU A 550 -7.71 -13.96 24.57
CA LEU A 550 -6.66 -14.95 24.80
C LEU A 550 -5.77 -14.49 25.95
N VAL A 551 -5.54 -15.34 26.93
CA VAL A 551 -4.68 -15.10 28.08
C VAL A 551 -3.94 -16.39 28.46
N TRP A 552 -2.73 -16.26 28.98
CA TRP A 552 -1.96 -17.41 29.47
C TRP A 552 -2.28 -17.71 30.94
N SER A 553 -2.52 -18.99 31.27
CA SER A 553 -2.77 -19.47 32.62
C SER A 553 -1.62 -20.37 33.11
N GLU A 554 -1.20 -20.19 34.37
CA GLU A 554 -0.18 -21.04 35.00
C GLU A 554 -0.64 -22.51 35.12
N GLN A 555 -1.95 -22.69 35.30
CA GLN A 555 -2.52 -24.03 35.55
C GLN A 555 -2.89 -24.75 34.24
N HIS A 556 -3.27 -24.00 33.20
CA HIS A 556 -3.94 -24.60 32.03
C HIS A 556 -3.25 -24.24 30.72
N GLY A 557 -2.19 -23.38 30.71
CA GLY A 557 -1.61 -22.86 29.51
C GLY A 557 -2.52 -21.81 28.84
N PRO A 558 -2.49 -21.64 27.51
CA PRO A 558 -3.28 -20.62 26.85
C PRO A 558 -4.78 -20.92 26.89
N LEU A 559 -5.54 -19.92 27.35
CA LEU A 559 -7.00 -19.93 27.47
C LEU A 559 -7.62 -18.92 26.51
N VAL A 560 -8.67 -19.33 25.84
CA VAL A 560 -9.53 -18.40 25.09
C VAL A 560 -10.85 -18.28 25.86
N LEU A 561 -11.11 -17.06 26.32
CA LEU A 561 -12.26 -16.72 27.14
C LEU A 561 -13.29 -16.00 26.28
N GLY A 562 -14.50 -16.49 26.26
CA GLY A 562 -15.67 -15.83 25.67
C GLY A 562 -16.73 -15.55 26.73
N LYS A 563 -17.79 -14.90 26.32
CA LYS A 563 -18.90 -14.54 27.24
C LYS A 563 -19.51 -15.75 27.93
N ASP A 564 -19.74 -16.83 27.18
CA ASP A 564 -20.52 -17.98 27.63
C ASP A 564 -19.70 -19.29 27.68
N GLY A 565 -18.36 -19.19 27.55
CA GLY A 565 -17.51 -20.38 27.64
C GLY A 565 -16.02 -20.11 27.50
N ILE A 566 -15.26 -21.20 27.70
CA ILE A 566 -13.79 -21.21 27.71
C ILE A 566 -13.30 -22.34 26.81
N ARG A 567 -12.31 -22.03 25.97
CA ARG A 567 -11.55 -23.02 25.22
C ARG A 567 -10.12 -23.11 25.76
N TYR A 568 -9.72 -24.31 26.15
CA TYR A 568 -8.38 -24.66 26.62
C TYR A 568 -7.54 -25.10 25.41
N LEU A 569 -6.58 -24.27 24.98
CA LEU A 569 -5.82 -24.58 23.77
C LEU A 569 -4.82 -25.74 23.96
N SER A 570 -4.34 -25.98 25.17
CA SER A 570 -3.39 -27.07 25.46
C SER A 570 -4.00 -28.49 25.35
N GLY A 571 -5.30 -28.62 25.44
CA GLY A 571 -5.97 -29.93 25.44
C GLY A 571 -7.19 -30.01 24.55
N ASP A 572 -7.44 -28.97 23.79
CA ASP A 572 -8.58 -28.81 22.87
C ASP A 572 -9.97 -28.99 23.53
N ARG A 573 -10.01 -28.77 24.87
CA ARG A 573 -11.22 -28.90 25.70
C ARG A 573 -12.01 -27.60 25.63
N VAL A 574 -13.34 -27.69 25.56
CA VAL A 574 -14.27 -26.57 25.65
C VAL A 574 -15.18 -26.75 26.86
N GLU A 575 -15.39 -25.66 27.58
CA GLU A 575 -16.40 -25.54 28.64
C GLU A 575 -17.38 -24.43 28.28
N GLY A 576 -18.69 -24.74 28.29
CA GLY A 576 -19.71 -23.83 27.80
C GLY A 576 -19.77 -23.75 26.27
N GLN A 577 -20.09 -22.58 25.73
CA GLN A 577 -20.09 -22.34 24.28
C GLN A 577 -18.65 -22.08 23.80
N ASP A 578 -18.25 -22.70 22.68
CA ASP A 578 -16.91 -22.46 22.13
C ASP A 578 -16.73 -20.99 21.67
N PRO A 579 -15.83 -20.22 22.29
CA PRO A 579 -15.59 -18.84 21.89
C PRO A 579 -15.09 -18.68 20.45
N LEU A 580 -14.56 -19.73 19.86
CA LEU A 580 -13.94 -19.70 18.53
C LEU A 580 -14.87 -20.18 17.41
N GLU A 581 -16.10 -20.63 17.72
CA GLU A 581 -17.02 -21.21 16.74
C GLU A 581 -17.25 -20.33 15.50
N GLN A 582 -17.23 -18.98 15.67
CA GLN A 582 -17.51 -18.01 14.62
C GLN A 582 -16.28 -17.53 13.84
N PHE A 583 -15.07 -17.97 14.20
CA PHE A 583 -13.82 -17.44 13.68
C PHE A 583 -13.10 -18.36 12.68
N GLY A 584 -13.70 -19.51 12.38
CA GLY A 584 -13.17 -20.47 11.42
C GLY A 584 -12.46 -21.67 12.05
N PRO A 585 -12.30 -22.76 11.31
CA PRO A 585 -11.88 -24.05 11.85
C PRO A 585 -10.41 -24.08 12.31
N ARG A 586 -9.54 -23.22 11.76
CA ARG A 586 -8.09 -23.20 12.10
C ARG A 586 -7.73 -22.21 13.19
N THR A 587 -8.69 -21.47 13.70
CA THR A 587 -8.46 -20.39 14.68
C THR A 587 -7.71 -20.89 15.92
N ALA A 588 -8.05 -22.07 16.44
CA ALA A 588 -7.36 -22.63 17.59
C ALA A 588 -5.86 -22.90 17.33
N ASP A 589 -5.50 -23.36 16.13
CA ASP A 589 -4.11 -23.62 15.76
C ASP A 589 -3.32 -22.31 15.59
N HIS A 590 -3.94 -21.32 14.97
CA HIS A 590 -3.35 -19.98 14.85
C HIS A 590 -3.10 -19.36 16.22
N LEU A 591 -4.04 -19.45 17.16
CA LEU A 591 -3.89 -18.92 18.51
C LEU A 591 -2.86 -19.69 19.33
N ARG A 592 -2.75 -21.03 19.19
CA ARG A 592 -1.69 -21.82 19.82
C ARG A 592 -0.30 -21.33 19.37
N ARG A 593 -0.12 -21.14 18.06
CA ARG A 593 1.13 -20.63 17.52
C ARG A 593 1.40 -19.20 18.00
N PHE A 594 0.41 -18.34 17.96
CA PHE A 594 0.52 -16.94 18.39
C PHE A 594 0.89 -16.80 19.87
N ASP A 595 0.35 -17.68 20.73
CA ASP A 595 0.65 -17.70 22.17
C ASP A 595 2.14 -17.97 22.46
N THR A 596 2.86 -18.60 21.53
CA THR A 596 4.30 -18.84 21.66
C THR A 596 5.17 -17.62 21.35
N PHE A 597 4.60 -16.53 20.88
CA PHE A 597 5.37 -15.33 20.53
C PHE A 597 5.84 -14.61 21.80
N PRO A 598 7.14 -14.32 21.94
CA PRO A 598 7.69 -13.62 23.11
C PRO A 598 7.04 -12.27 23.40
N HIS A 599 6.63 -11.55 22.35
CA HIS A 599 6.06 -10.20 22.48
C HIS A 599 4.52 -10.17 22.38
N THR A 600 3.86 -11.32 22.54
CA THR A 600 2.40 -11.37 22.69
C THR A 600 1.96 -10.55 23.90
N GLY A 601 0.84 -9.84 23.81
CA GLY A 601 0.26 -9.08 24.93
C GLY A 601 -0.08 -9.95 26.14
N ASP A 602 -0.17 -9.33 27.31
CA ASP A 602 -0.71 -10.02 28.50
C ASP A 602 -2.13 -10.47 28.26
N LEU A 603 -2.94 -9.62 27.56
CA LEU A 603 -4.23 -9.98 27.02
C LEU A 603 -4.23 -9.72 25.51
N VAL A 604 -4.78 -10.67 24.74
CA VAL A 604 -5.05 -10.53 23.32
C VAL A 604 -6.55 -10.51 23.11
N ILE A 605 -7.05 -9.41 22.58
CA ILE A 605 -8.47 -9.13 22.45
C ILE A 605 -8.83 -9.15 20.96
N ASN A 606 -9.74 -10.02 20.56
CA ASN A 606 -10.32 -10.00 19.23
C ASN A 606 -11.75 -9.48 19.29
N SER A 607 -12.12 -8.59 18.36
CA SER A 607 -13.49 -8.10 18.34
C SER A 607 -14.51 -9.16 17.95
N MET A 608 -15.78 -8.85 18.15
CA MET A 608 -16.88 -9.71 17.72
C MET A 608 -16.85 -9.92 16.19
N CYS A 609 -17.33 -11.07 15.77
CA CYS A 609 -17.68 -11.35 14.38
C CYS A 609 -19.16 -11.72 14.31
N ASP A 610 -19.91 -11.05 13.44
CA ASP A 610 -21.33 -11.37 13.23
C ASP A 610 -21.44 -12.63 12.34
N PRO A 611 -22.07 -13.71 12.81
CA PRO A 611 -22.10 -14.98 12.08
C PRO A 611 -22.91 -14.94 10.78
N LEU A 612 -23.80 -13.95 10.61
CA LEU A 612 -24.66 -13.83 9.42
C LEU A 612 -24.07 -12.94 8.35
N THR A 613 -23.39 -11.86 8.77
CA THR A 613 -22.86 -10.83 7.86
C THR A 613 -21.36 -10.88 7.71
N ALA A 614 -20.68 -11.65 8.55
CA ALA A 614 -19.22 -11.68 8.69
C ALA A 614 -18.60 -10.29 8.98
N GLU A 615 -19.40 -9.36 9.54
CA GLU A 615 -18.94 -8.06 9.96
C GLU A 615 -18.18 -8.16 11.28
N VAL A 616 -17.12 -7.37 11.41
CA VAL A 616 -16.34 -7.22 12.65
C VAL A 616 -16.47 -5.80 13.20
N ALA A 617 -16.01 -5.57 14.42
CA ALA A 617 -16.01 -4.24 15.03
C ALA A 617 -14.57 -3.76 15.22
N ALA A 618 -14.00 -3.07 14.23
CA ALA A 618 -12.63 -2.58 14.31
C ALA A 618 -12.44 -1.66 15.52
N PHE A 619 -11.34 -1.83 16.25
CA PHE A 619 -10.95 -0.94 17.34
C PHE A 619 -10.38 0.38 16.83
N GLU A 620 -9.92 0.39 15.58
CA GLU A 620 -9.55 1.58 14.83
C GLU A 620 -10.77 2.15 14.07
N GLU A 621 -10.71 3.43 13.70
CA GLU A 621 -11.79 4.08 12.92
C GLU A 621 -11.71 3.72 11.42
N LEU A 622 -11.90 2.43 11.12
CA LEU A 622 -11.83 1.83 9.79
C LEU A 622 -13.10 1.02 9.51
N VAL A 623 -13.69 1.19 8.32
CA VAL A 623 -14.88 0.43 7.88
C VAL A 623 -14.48 -0.93 7.28
N GLY A 624 -13.38 -0.97 6.57
CA GLY A 624 -12.67 -2.20 6.22
C GLY A 624 -11.49 -2.37 7.16
N SER A 625 -11.32 -3.52 7.77
CA SER A 625 -10.24 -3.76 8.73
C SER A 625 -9.70 -5.18 8.63
N HIS A 626 -8.48 -5.34 9.08
CA HIS A 626 -7.76 -6.60 9.18
C HIS A 626 -6.87 -6.58 10.42
N GLY A 627 -6.23 -7.69 10.73
CA GLY A 627 -5.30 -7.83 11.85
C GLY A 627 -5.73 -8.84 12.89
N GLY A 628 -7.02 -9.02 13.07
CA GLY A 628 -7.60 -10.04 13.93
C GLY A 628 -8.13 -11.24 13.14
N LEU A 629 -9.16 -11.86 13.70
CA LEU A 629 -9.90 -12.97 13.14
C LEU A 629 -11.36 -12.58 12.91
N GLY A 630 -12.03 -13.34 12.03
CA GLY A 630 -13.43 -13.18 11.70
C GLY A 630 -13.65 -12.45 10.36
N GLY A 631 -14.57 -13.00 9.55
CA GLY A 631 -14.79 -12.57 8.18
C GLY A 631 -13.62 -12.89 7.25
N PRO A 632 -13.60 -12.33 6.03
CA PRO A 632 -12.63 -12.73 5.00
C PRO A 632 -11.25 -12.09 5.12
N GLN A 633 -10.87 -11.54 6.28
CA GLN A 633 -9.55 -10.94 6.46
C GLN A 633 -8.39 -11.95 6.45
N THR A 634 -8.66 -13.21 6.78
CA THR A 634 -7.69 -14.31 6.73
C THR A 634 -7.74 -15.12 5.42
N GLU A 635 -8.55 -14.71 4.46
CA GLU A 635 -8.79 -15.40 3.19
C GLU A 635 -8.21 -14.65 1.99
N PRO A 636 -6.89 -14.45 1.89
CA PRO A 636 -6.26 -13.91 0.68
C PRO A 636 -6.38 -14.88 -0.49
N PHE A 637 -5.94 -14.43 -1.67
CA PHE A 637 -5.96 -15.21 -2.90
C PHE A 637 -4.57 -15.33 -3.53
N ILE A 638 -4.44 -16.31 -4.41
CA ILE A 638 -3.33 -16.44 -5.35
C ILE A 638 -3.83 -16.82 -6.74
N VAL A 639 -3.41 -16.06 -7.76
CA VAL A 639 -3.57 -16.37 -9.19
C VAL A 639 -2.21 -16.75 -9.74
N TYR A 640 -2.08 -17.96 -10.28
CA TYR A 640 -0.81 -18.55 -10.69
C TYR A 640 -0.94 -19.31 -12.02
N PRO A 641 0.15 -19.54 -12.77
CA PRO A 641 0.12 -20.30 -14.01
C PRO A 641 -0.47 -21.70 -13.84
N ALA A 642 -1.47 -22.04 -14.64
CA ALA A 642 -2.22 -23.29 -14.49
C ALA A 642 -1.35 -24.55 -14.61
N ALA A 643 -0.24 -24.47 -15.33
CA ALA A 643 0.70 -25.58 -15.50
C ALA A 643 1.57 -25.89 -14.26
N TRP A 644 1.52 -25.05 -13.20
CA TRP A 644 2.40 -25.19 -12.04
C TRP A 644 1.82 -26.06 -10.91
N SER A 645 0.54 -26.35 -10.94
CA SER A 645 -0.12 -27.26 -9.99
C SER A 645 -1.25 -28.02 -10.67
N ASP A 646 -1.27 -29.35 -10.49
CA ASP A 646 -2.34 -30.22 -10.96
C ASP A 646 -3.45 -30.43 -9.92
N GLY A 647 -3.22 -30.02 -8.64
CA GLY A 647 -4.15 -30.13 -7.52
C GLY A 647 -4.60 -28.79 -6.95
N GLU A 648 -5.45 -28.86 -5.94
CA GLU A 648 -5.79 -27.73 -5.09
C GLU A 648 -4.58 -27.35 -4.23
N LEU A 649 -4.38 -26.05 -4.01
CA LEU A 649 -3.39 -25.54 -3.08
C LEU A 649 -3.99 -25.55 -1.68
N ASP A 650 -3.29 -26.12 -0.72
CA ASP A 650 -3.68 -26.14 0.70
C ASP A 650 -2.57 -25.41 1.48
N ILE A 651 -2.76 -24.12 1.73
CA ILE A 651 -1.79 -23.23 2.36
C ILE A 651 -2.43 -22.64 3.61
N HIS A 652 -1.77 -22.80 4.75
CA HIS A 652 -2.31 -22.48 6.06
C HIS A 652 -1.59 -21.34 6.77
N ASP A 653 -0.50 -20.85 6.19
CA ASP A 653 0.29 -19.75 6.72
C ASP A 653 1.11 -19.09 5.60
N SER A 654 1.42 -17.84 5.73
CA SER A 654 2.21 -17.09 4.76
C SER A 654 3.63 -17.66 4.54
N SER A 655 4.21 -18.34 5.53
CA SER A 655 5.50 -19.01 5.37
C SER A 655 5.44 -20.25 4.48
N GLU A 656 4.29 -20.95 4.43
CA GLU A 656 4.09 -22.05 3.48
C GLU A 656 4.02 -21.55 2.03
N LEU A 657 3.42 -20.37 1.82
CA LEU A 657 3.40 -19.72 0.51
C LEU A 657 4.82 -19.38 0.01
N TYR A 658 5.73 -18.97 0.91
CA TYR A 658 7.15 -18.80 0.59
C TYR A 658 7.75 -20.07 -0.03
N TRP A 659 7.55 -21.23 0.60
CA TRP A 659 8.09 -22.50 0.11
C TRP A 659 7.50 -22.92 -1.24
N LEU A 660 6.23 -22.63 -1.46
CA LEU A 660 5.58 -22.84 -2.75
C LEU A 660 6.21 -21.96 -3.84
N LEU A 661 6.36 -20.66 -3.58
CA LEU A 661 6.98 -19.71 -4.51
C LEU A 661 8.45 -20.05 -4.80
N ARG A 662 9.21 -20.47 -3.77
CA ARG A 662 10.61 -20.94 -3.94
C ARG A 662 10.69 -22.18 -4.81
N ARG A 663 9.78 -23.14 -4.62
CA ARG A 663 9.69 -24.34 -5.48
C ARG A 663 9.41 -23.96 -6.93
N TRP A 664 8.47 -23.07 -7.19
CA TRP A 664 8.19 -22.59 -8.54
C TRP A 664 9.37 -21.83 -9.15
N GLN A 665 10.02 -20.98 -8.37
CA GLN A 665 11.24 -20.27 -8.80
C GLN A 665 12.35 -21.25 -9.21
N THR A 666 12.53 -22.35 -8.48
CA THR A 666 13.55 -23.37 -8.79
C THR A 666 13.23 -24.09 -10.10
N GLN A 667 11.97 -24.27 -10.44
CA GLN A 667 11.58 -24.88 -11.73
C GLN A 667 11.89 -23.98 -12.94
N LEU A 668 12.10 -22.68 -12.72
CA LEU A 668 12.44 -21.70 -13.77
C LEU A 668 13.96 -21.55 -13.97
N THR A 669 14.78 -22.17 -13.12
CA THR A 669 16.25 -22.14 -13.21
C THR A 669 16.80 -23.33 -13.97
#